data_dac9e0c038e4e73e44dabe24ddc29cf5
#
_entry.id   dac9e0c038e4e73e44dabe24ddc29cf5
#
_cell.length_a   1.000
_cell.length_b   1.000
_cell.length_c   1.000
_cell.angle_alpha   90.00
_cell.angle_beta   90.00
_cell.angle_gamma   90.00
#
_symmetry.space_group_name_H-M   'P 1'
#
loop_
_entity.id
_entity.type
_entity.pdbx_description
1 polymer ?
#
loop_
_entity_poly.entity_id
_entity_poly.type
_entity_poly.pdbx_seq_one_letter_code
_entity_poly.pdbx_strand_id
1 'polypeptide(L)'
;RALSAMLQTHPVFQHFKVVNVAGDGDQDEESRDALEAVEQAIGKDPDATRTITLSCGRLTTGVSVKAWTAVFMLSGSYNTAASSYMQTIFRVQTPATINGRMKEQCYVFDFAPDRTLKVIAETAKISAKAGKTSQSDRKAMGEFINFCPIISVKGSQMSRFDVPHMLEQLKRVYVERVVRNGFEDNNLYNDELMKLDDLELQEFDDLKKIIGQTKAMPKTNQVDINSQGLNNEEYEEKEKLEKKPKKELTEEDRKRLEELKKKTKNREAAISILRGISIRMPLLIYGAELSDENQGITIDNFASLIDSQSWEEFMPKGVTKQRFNSFKKYYDPEIFCAAGKRIRAMARAADKLSIEERIERITDIFSTFRNPDKETVLTPWRVVNMHLGDCLGGYNSYDTEYQNIISEPRFIDKGEVTAEVFSLESRILEINSKSGLYPLYMAYGIYRARVKASLFAVETVEEQQAVWDKVIAENIFVICKTPMAKSITKRTLAGFRKAKTNMWAPEDLINKIKNQSELFIKKVHDLIGKDMKINAIVGNPPYQINDGSGASDDAANPIYQIFVRIAKQIRPEYVSLIMPSKWMIGGKAVLKPFRKEMMEDKHIASIYDYEDSGECFNGQHIDGGICYFLWSRKYEGLTNYTYKPTNEKSFCSIRHLSDGNSDIIIRDNRRQSIINKISKLQSFSQIVSARKPFGINTDIFNNKSSYPEYKLNDKPYENSVLLWGVYGIKGGAKRITGYIDSNAIKKNRQWINKYKLFISKAYSADAIVPPEIIIAPPGVVCSETFLVIGPFENSVEQNNANRYLETNFCRILLFFGRGTMQVSQDVFRFVPLQDFTSLSDIDWNKSIPEIDNQLYAKYQLTNEEVAFVESMIKPI
;
A
#
# COMPACT_ATOMS: atom_id res chain seq x y z
N ARG A 1 27.41 -19.15 -12.81
CA ARG A 1 27.90 -19.73 -14.09
C ARG A 1 28.56 -18.67 -14.94
N ALA A 2 27.94 -17.51 -15.26
CA ALA A 2 28.55 -16.45 -16.08
C ALA A 2 29.89 -15.96 -15.53
N LEU A 3 29.97 -15.65 -14.23
CA LEU A 3 31.22 -15.21 -13.60
C LEU A 3 32.34 -16.29 -13.69
N SER A 4 31.98 -17.58 -13.51
CA SER A 4 32.93 -18.70 -13.65
C SER A 4 33.52 -18.75 -15.06
N ALA A 5 32.69 -18.63 -16.09
CA ALA A 5 33.14 -18.61 -17.49
C ALA A 5 34.02 -17.39 -17.78
N MET A 6 33.64 -16.22 -17.25
CA MET A 6 34.41 -14.99 -17.42
C MET A 6 35.79 -15.05 -16.76
N LEU A 7 35.90 -15.64 -15.56
CA LEU A 7 37.18 -15.83 -14.88
C LEU A 7 38.11 -16.80 -15.62
N GLN A 8 37.58 -17.85 -16.21
CA GLN A 8 38.35 -18.84 -17.00
C GLN A 8 38.94 -18.26 -18.27
N THR A 9 38.34 -17.22 -18.83
CA THR A 9 38.80 -16.54 -20.05
C THR A 9 39.56 -15.24 -19.77
N HIS A 10 39.60 -14.75 -18.54
CA HIS A 10 40.23 -13.50 -18.16
C HIS A 10 41.76 -13.59 -18.17
N PRO A 11 42.51 -12.65 -18.75
CA PRO A 11 43.99 -12.71 -18.90
C PRO A 11 44.74 -13.00 -17.60
N VAL A 12 44.25 -12.52 -16.46
CA VAL A 12 44.90 -12.73 -15.15
C VAL A 12 44.38 -14.00 -14.46
N PHE A 13 43.05 -14.25 -14.52
CA PHE A 13 42.42 -15.30 -13.73
C PHE A 13 42.35 -16.66 -14.45
N GLN A 14 42.62 -16.73 -15.74
CA GLN A 14 42.66 -18.00 -16.50
C GLN A 14 43.65 -19.02 -15.93
N HIS A 15 44.65 -18.56 -15.20
CA HIS A 15 45.65 -19.43 -14.55
C HIS A 15 45.21 -19.98 -13.19
N PHE A 16 44.03 -19.61 -12.73
CA PHE A 16 43.45 -20.10 -11.48
C PHE A 16 42.51 -21.27 -11.75
N LYS A 17 42.49 -22.24 -10.87
CA LYS A 17 41.43 -23.25 -10.86
C LYS A 17 40.17 -22.66 -10.26
N VAL A 18 39.12 -22.47 -11.06
CA VAL A 18 37.83 -21.92 -10.61
C VAL A 18 36.91 -23.06 -10.18
N VAL A 19 36.60 -23.11 -8.89
CA VAL A 19 35.68 -24.09 -8.28
C VAL A 19 34.36 -23.37 -8.02
N ASN A 20 33.30 -23.83 -8.69
CA ASN A 20 31.96 -23.23 -8.54
C ASN A 20 31.12 -24.14 -7.63
N VAL A 21 30.93 -23.72 -6.40
CA VAL A 21 30.09 -24.38 -5.38
C VAL A 21 28.79 -23.59 -5.09
N ALA A 22 28.49 -22.57 -5.90
CA ALA A 22 27.22 -21.83 -5.81
C ALA A 22 26.06 -22.73 -6.29
N GLY A 23 25.12 -23.00 -5.41
CA GLY A 23 23.93 -23.80 -5.70
C GLY A 23 22.82 -23.51 -4.68
N ASP A 24 21.56 -23.85 -5.05
CA ASP A 24 20.40 -23.64 -4.18
C ASP A 24 20.30 -24.81 -3.19
N GLY A 25 20.51 -24.56 -1.89
CA GLY A 25 20.18 -25.50 -0.82
C GLY A 25 21.20 -25.61 0.32
N ASP A 26 20.65 -25.66 1.52
CA ASP A 26 21.33 -25.87 2.81
C ASP A 26 21.26 -27.37 3.24
N GLN A 27 21.60 -28.29 2.33
CA GLN A 27 21.67 -29.70 2.72
C GLN A 27 23.10 -30.08 3.12
N ASP A 28 23.26 -30.70 4.28
CA ASP A 28 24.57 -31.07 4.88
C ASP A 28 25.43 -31.98 3.98
N GLU A 29 24.82 -32.84 3.17
CA GLU A 29 25.52 -33.68 2.20
C GLU A 29 26.14 -32.86 1.07
N GLU A 30 25.41 -31.91 0.48
CA GLU A 30 25.89 -31.04 -0.59
C GLU A 30 26.99 -30.09 -0.14
N SER A 31 27.04 -29.76 1.15
CA SER A 31 28.12 -28.95 1.73
C SER A 31 29.42 -29.74 1.90
N ARG A 32 29.35 -31.05 2.16
CA ARG A 32 30.53 -31.93 2.20
C ARG A 32 31.12 -32.12 0.82
N ASP A 33 30.32 -32.34 -0.20
CA ASP A 33 30.76 -32.47 -1.60
C ASP A 33 31.42 -31.16 -2.09
N ALA A 34 30.86 -30.00 -1.69
CA ALA A 34 31.45 -28.71 -1.99
C ALA A 34 32.82 -28.48 -1.33
N LEU A 35 32.99 -28.91 -0.08
CA LEU A 35 34.25 -28.83 0.63
C LEU A 35 35.30 -29.75 -0.03
N GLU A 36 34.91 -30.96 -0.34
CA GLU A 36 35.80 -31.94 -0.98
C GLU A 36 36.29 -31.44 -2.34
N ALA A 37 35.41 -30.87 -3.15
CA ALA A 37 35.77 -30.24 -4.43
C ALA A 37 36.79 -29.11 -4.28
N VAL A 38 36.64 -28.28 -3.23
CA VAL A 38 37.60 -27.21 -2.93
C VAL A 38 38.94 -27.79 -2.47
N GLU A 39 38.94 -28.75 -1.59
CA GLU A 39 40.16 -29.40 -1.08
C GLU A 39 40.90 -30.16 -2.19
N GLN A 40 40.22 -30.84 -3.07
CA GLN A 40 40.79 -31.46 -4.27
C GLN A 40 41.41 -30.45 -5.22
N ALA A 41 40.78 -29.27 -5.38
CA ALA A 41 41.33 -28.22 -6.25
C ALA A 41 42.60 -27.61 -5.66
N ILE A 42 42.67 -27.43 -4.35
CA ILE A 42 43.83 -26.93 -3.62
C ILE A 42 44.96 -27.96 -3.67
N GLY A 43 44.64 -29.25 -3.51
CA GLY A 43 45.60 -30.35 -3.55
C GLY A 43 46.48 -30.43 -2.30
N LYS A 44 47.52 -31.28 -2.38
CA LYS A 44 48.43 -31.58 -1.24
C LYS A 44 49.39 -30.44 -0.94
N ASP A 45 49.70 -29.59 -1.90
CA ASP A 45 50.60 -28.44 -1.76
C ASP A 45 49.88 -27.16 -2.12
N PRO A 46 49.30 -26.45 -1.14
CA PRO A 46 48.62 -25.19 -1.33
C PRO A 46 49.44 -24.05 -1.93
N ASP A 47 50.78 -24.06 -1.71
CA ASP A 47 51.67 -23.04 -2.27
C ASP A 47 51.90 -23.21 -3.78
N ALA A 48 51.75 -24.43 -4.30
CA ALA A 48 51.89 -24.73 -5.71
C ALA A 48 50.60 -24.49 -6.51
N THR A 49 49.49 -24.19 -5.87
CA THR A 49 48.16 -24.05 -6.52
C THR A 49 47.57 -22.67 -6.38
N ARG A 50 46.84 -22.25 -7.42
CA ARG A 50 46.05 -20.99 -7.42
C ARG A 50 44.60 -21.38 -7.65
N THR A 51 43.76 -21.11 -6.66
CA THR A 51 42.34 -21.48 -6.73
C THR A 51 41.43 -20.27 -6.46
N ILE A 52 40.27 -20.26 -7.09
CA ILE A 52 39.17 -19.33 -6.83
C ILE A 52 37.91 -20.17 -6.57
N THR A 53 37.33 -20.04 -5.38
CA THR A 53 36.08 -20.68 -5.02
C THR A 53 34.94 -19.67 -5.16
N LEU A 54 33.95 -19.98 -6.03
CA LEU A 54 32.73 -19.19 -6.19
C LEU A 54 31.64 -19.79 -5.34
N SER A 55 31.16 -19.06 -4.35
CA SER A 55 30.12 -19.48 -3.42
C SER A 55 28.98 -18.45 -3.35
N CYS A 56 27.76 -18.94 -3.14
CA CYS A 56 26.58 -18.13 -2.86
C CYS A 56 25.88 -18.76 -1.64
N GLY A 57 26.32 -18.35 -0.44
CA GLY A 57 25.83 -18.91 0.83
C GLY A 57 26.49 -20.20 1.32
N ARG A 58 26.90 -21.10 0.41
CA ARG A 58 27.59 -22.34 0.79
C ARG A 58 29.01 -22.05 1.27
N LEU A 59 29.52 -22.86 2.19
CA LEU A 59 30.84 -22.74 2.80
C LEU A 59 31.10 -21.43 3.57
N THR A 60 30.08 -20.61 3.76
CA THR A 60 30.19 -19.38 4.56
C THR A 60 30.07 -19.64 6.06
N THR A 61 29.44 -20.74 6.44
CA THR A 61 29.28 -21.19 7.83
C THR A 61 29.71 -22.66 7.99
N GLY A 62 30.16 -23.05 9.17
CA GLY A 62 30.45 -24.46 9.53
C GLY A 62 31.71 -25.10 8.93
N VAL A 63 32.41 -24.46 7.99
CA VAL A 63 33.56 -25.02 7.26
C VAL A 63 34.80 -24.15 7.45
N SER A 64 35.98 -24.78 7.50
CA SER A 64 37.27 -24.08 7.58
C SER A 64 38.26 -24.63 6.58
N VAL A 65 38.58 -23.85 5.56
CA VAL A 65 39.65 -24.17 4.59
C VAL A 65 40.88 -23.34 4.95
N LYS A 66 41.83 -23.98 5.58
CA LYS A 66 43.03 -23.33 6.15
C LYS A 66 43.88 -22.57 5.10
N ALA A 67 43.86 -23.06 3.86
CA ALA A 67 44.65 -22.47 2.78
C ALA A 67 44.08 -21.18 2.18
N TRP A 68 42.84 -20.84 2.46
CA TRP A 68 42.29 -19.58 1.93
C TRP A 68 43.02 -18.35 2.49
N THR A 69 43.40 -17.46 1.60
CA THR A 69 44.16 -16.24 1.94
C THR A 69 43.39 -14.96 1.66
N ALA A 70 42.40 -15.02 0.81
CA ALA A 70 41.59 -13.83 0.49
C ALA A 70 40.10 -14.18 0.33
N VAL A 71 39.24 -13.24 0.68
CA VAL A 71 37.79 -13.27 0.36
C VAL A 71 37.37 -12.00 -0.36
N PHE A 72 36.56 -12.18 -1.40
CA PHE A 72 35.99 -11.11 -2.21
C PHE A 72 34.49 -11.07 -1.98
N MET A 73 34.00 -10.02 -1.32
CA MET A 73 32.58 -9.81 -1.05
C MET A 73 31.95 -9.04 -2.23
N LEU A 74 31.54 -9.76 -3.28
CA LEU A 74 31.06 -9.19 -4.54
C LEU A 74 29.60 -8.74 -4.48
N SER A 75 28.78 -9.32 -3.58
CA SER A 75 27.38 -8.95 -3.44
C SER A 75 27.24 -7.51 -2.89
N GLY A 76 26.50 -6.68 -3.62
CA GLY A 76 26.14 -5.31 -3.19
C GLY A 76 24.99 -5.24 -2.19
N SER A 77 24.51 -6.37 -1.65
CA SER A 77 23.38 -6.41 -0.72
C SER A 77 23.68 -5.69 0.59
N TYR A 78 22.93 -4.66 0.90
CA TYR A 78 22.97 -3.94 2.17
C TYR A 78 22.38 -4.74 3.34
N ASN A 79 21.77 -5.89 3.07
CA ASN A 79 21.01 -6.72 4.03
C ASN A 79 21.83 -7.89 4.60
N THR A 80 23.14 -7.79 4.61
CA THR A 80 23.98 -8.82 5.21
C THR A 80 24.02 -8.63 6.72
N ALA A 81 23.62 -9.63 7.49
CA ALA A 81 23.76 -9.60 8.95
C ALA A 81 25.24 -9.49 9.34
N ALA A 82 25.56 -8.68 10.37
CA ALA A 82 26.94 -8.51 10.85
C ALA A 82 27.60 -9.85 11.20
N SER A 83 26.85 -10.75 11.86
CA SER A 83 27.32 -12.09 12.21
C SER A 83 27.70 -12.92 10.98
N SER A 84 26.86 -12.95 9.95
CA SER A 84 27.14 -13.68 8.70
C SER A 84 28.33 -13.08 7.95
N TYR A 85 28.44 -11.77 7.94
CA TYR A 85 29.59 -11.07 7.36
C TYR A 85 30.88 -11.43 8.09
N MET A 86 30.89 -11.31 9.40
CA MET A 86 32.07 -11.64 10.24
C MET A 86 32.42 -13.11 10.10
N GLN A 87 31.46 -14.01 10.12
CA GLN A 87 31.73 -15.45 9.88
C GLN A 87 32.36 -15.70 8.53
N THR A 88 31.96 -14.98 7.50
CA THR A 88 32.52 -15.13 6.14
C THR A 88 33.95 -14.61 6.08
N ILE A 89 34.25 -13.43 6.62
CA ILE A 89 35.61 -12.88 6.61
C ILE A 89 36.57 -13.66 7.48
N PHE A 90 36.11 -14.22 8.62
CA PHE A 90 36.95 -15.04 9.49
C PHE A 90 37.39 -16.38 8.88
N ARG A 91 36.75 -16.83 7.78
CA ARG A 91 37.19 -18.04 7.06
C ARG A 91 38.63 -17.93 6.58
N VAL A 92 39.05 -16.76 6.08
CA VAL A 92 40.42 -16.54 5.62
C VAL A 92 41.39 -16.28 6.77
N GLN A 93 40.91 -16.02 7.99
CA GLN A 93 41.72 -15.78 9.16
C GLN A 93 42.09 -17.08 9.92
N THR A 94 41.57 -18.22 9.48
CA THR A 94 41.92 -19.51 10.10
C THR A 94 43.43 -19.71 10.06
N PRO A 95 44.13 -19.91 11.24
CA PRO A 95 45.54 -20.14 11.26
C PRO A 95 45.96 -21.38 10.49
N ALA A 96 47.01 -21.29 9.75
CA ALA A 96 47.57 -22.41 8.97
C ALA A 96 49.07 -22.33 8.91
N THR A 97 49.72 -23.49 9.05
CA THR A 97 51.13 -23.68 8.71
C THR A 97 51.19 -24.47 7.41
N ILE A 98 51.72 -23.89 6.35
CA ILE A 98 51.84 -24.45 5.03
C ILE A 98 53.35 -24.54 4.74
N ASN A 99 53.84 -25.72 4.42
CA ASN A 99 55.26 -25.97 4.14
C ASN A 99 56.24 -25.39 5.19
N GLY A 100 55.87 -25.50 6.47
CA GLY A 100 56.65 -24.95 7.60
C GLY A 100 56.56 -23.47 7.82
N ARG A 101 55.79 -22.72 7.02
CA ARG A 101 55.59 -21.29 7.18
C ARG A 101 54.16 -21.01 7.68
N MET A 102 54.05 -20.21 8.70
CA MET A 102 52.75 -19.75 9.21
C MET A 102 52.16 -18.68 8.27
N LYS A 103 50.87 -18.78 8.01
CA LYS A 103 50.14 -17.78 7.24
C LYS A 103 50.11 -16.48 8.02
N GLU A 104 50.82 -15.48 7.54
CA GLU A 104 51.04 -14.20 8.28
C GLU A 104 49.91 -13.19 7.99
N GLN A 105 49.33 -13.25 6.79
CA GLN A 105 48.37 -12.25 6.33
C GLN A 105 47.20 -12.91 5.62
N CYS A 106 46.02 -12.31 5.74
CA CYS A 106 44.82 -12.59 4.93
C CYS A 106 44.15 -11.28 4.51
N TYR A 107 43.40 -11.35 3.43
CA TYR A 107 42.83 -10.15 2.81
C TYR A 107 41.30 -10.28 2.66
N VAL A 108 40.62 -9.20 2.96
CA VAL A 108 39.19 -9.05 2.71
C VAL A 108 38.99 -7.88 1.75
N PHE A 109 38.39 -8.18 0.59
CA PHE A 109 38.03 -7.15 -0.41
C PHE A 109 36.51 -7.02 -0.41
N ASP A 110 35.99 -5.90 0.07
CA ASP A 110 34.58 -5.61 0.08
C ASP A 110 34.27 -4.51 -0.95
N PHE A 111 33.40 -4.82 -1.88
CA PHE A 111 32.96 -3.91 -2.93
C PHE A 111 31.70 -3.09 -2.54
N ALA A 112 31.26 -3.21 -1.28
CA ALA A 112 30.20 -2.40 -0.70
C ALA A 112 30.72 -1.71 0.60
N PRO A 113 31.44 -0.58 0.47
CA PRO A 113 32.09 0.11 1.60
C PRO A 113 31.09 0.47 2.73
N ASP A 114 29.87 0.81 2.40
CA ASP A 114 28.82 1.13 3.36
C ASP A 114 28.48 -0.06 4.27
N ARG A 115 28.51 -1.27 3.71
CA ARG A 115 28.29 -2.51 4.47
C ARG A 115 29.41 -2.75 5.47
N THR A 116 30.66 -2.60 5.04
CA THR A 116 31.84 -2.76 5.90
C THR A 116 31.77 -1.80 7.09
N LEU A 117 31.50 -0.54 6.84
CA LEU A 117 31.39 0.49 7.90
C LEU A 117 30.27 0.17 8.89
N LYS A 118 29.12 -0.27 8.38
CA LYS A 118 27.98 -0.67 9.20
C LYS A 118 28.32 -1.85 10.11
N VAL A 119 28.90 -2.90 9.53
CA VAL A 119 29.29 -4.11 10.28
C VAL A 119 30.32 -3.79 11.37
N ILE A 120 31.26 -2.91 11.08
CA ILE A 120 32.27 -2.47 12.07
C ILE A 120 31.61 -1.71 13.20
N ALA A 121 30.71 -0.78 12.90
CA ALA A 121 29.97 -0.05 13.92
C ALA A 121 29.15 -1.00 14.81
N GLU A 122 28.47 -1.97 14.21
CA GLU A 122 27.71 -2.98 14.94
C GLU A 122 28.61 -3.89 15.79
N THR A 123 29.77 -4.30 15.26
CA THR A 123 30.72 -5.18 15.95
C THR A 123 31.43 -4.46 17.10
N ALA A 124 31.76 -3.20 16.91
CA ALA A 124 32.39 -2.36 17.97
C ALA A 124 31.36 -1.93 19.05
N LYS A 125 30.09 -2.39 18.96
CA LYS A 125 28.98 -1.96 19.87
C LYS A 125 28.83 -0.44 19.94
N ILE A 126 29.13 0.25 18.85
CA ILE A 126 29.00 1.69 18.79
C ILE A 126 27.53 2.01 18.65
N SER A 127 27.03 2.88 19.54
CA SER A 127 25.68 3.42 19.39
C SER A 127 25.50 3.97 17.98
N ALA A 128 24.44 3.54 17.29
CA ALA A 128 24.16 3.92 15.89
C ALA A 128 23.89 5.43 15.72
N LYS A 129 24.24 6.27 16.70
CA LYS A 129 24.00 7.71 16.71
C LYS A 129 25.07 8.43 15.92
N ALA A 130 24.68 8.88 14.76
CA ALA A 130 25.48 9.82 14.01
C ALA A 130 25.48 11.19 14.73
N GLY A 131 26.60 11.55 15.31
CA GLY A 131 26.84 12.89 15.81
C GLY A 131 27.22 13.03 17.28
N LYS A 132 26.86 12.08 18.15
CA LYS A 132 27.25 12.08 19.58
C LYS A 132 27.87 10.74 19.96
N THR A 133 28.93 10.38 19.26
CA THR A 133 29.76 9.24 19.71
C THR A 133 30.46 9.61 21.00
N SER A 134 30.29 8.78 22.02
CA SER A 134 31.01 8.92 23.29
C SER A 134 32.51 8.70 23.06
N GLN A 135 33.31 9.19 24.00
CA GLN A 135 34.77 8.96 23.95
C GLN A 135 35.11 7.47 24.05
N SER A 136 34.26 6.67 24.72
CA SER A 136 34.33 5.20 24.74
C SER A 136 34.05 4.55 23.39
N ASP A 137 33.08 5.02 22.63
CA ASP A 137 32.76 4.51 21.31
C ASP A 137 33.92 4.76 20.32
N ARG A 138 34.53 5.95 20.39
CA ARG A 138 35.74 6.27 19.59
C ARG A 138 36.90 5.38 19.94
N LYS A 139 37.07 5.08 21.22
CA LYS A 139 38.11 4.19 21.68
C LYS A 139 37.90 2.76 21.22
N ALA A 140 36.69 2.21 21.37
CA ALA A 140 36.32 0.87 20.89
C ALA A 140 36.51 0.72 19.38
N MET A 141 36.10 1.73 18.59
CA MET A 141 36.33 1.74 17.16
C MET A 141 37.82 1.82 16.81
N GLY A 142 38.59 2.65 17.53
CA GLY A 142 40.04 2.74 17.34
C GLY A 142 40.75 1.42 17.64
N GLU A 143 40.35 0.72 18.70
CA GLU A 143 40.87 -0.60 19.05
C GLU A 143 40.53 -1.63 17.96
N PHE A 144 39.29 -1.65 17.44
CA PHE A 144 38.89 -2.54 16.36
C PHE A 144 39.72 -2.31 15.08
N ILE A 145 39.93 -1.03 14.69
CA ILE A 145 40.75 -0.67 13.51
C ILE A 145 42.21 -1.10 13.65
N ASN A 146 42.72 -1.12 14.85
CA ASN A 146 44.09 -1.62 15.11
C ASN A 146 44.22 -3.11 14.81
N PHE A 147 43.16 -3.90 15.04
CA PHE A 147 43.13 -5.32 14.70
C PHE A 147 42.75 -5.60 13.24
N CYS A 148 41.89 -4.79 12.66
CA CYS A 148 41.40 -4.91 11.28
C CYS A 148 41.55 -3.57 10.55
N PRO A 149 42.77 -3.21 10.08
CA PRO A 149 43.00 -1.93 9.42
C PRO A 149 42.17 -1.86 8.10
N ILE A 150 41.41 -0.77 7.97
CA ILE A 150 40.59 -0.52 6.80
C ILE A 150 41.36 0.40 5.86
N ILE A 151 41.41 -0.01 4.59
CA ILE A 151 42.04 0.72 3.51
C ILE A 151 40.99 1.03 2.45
N SER A 152 40.81 2.30 2.14
CA SER A 152 40.00 2.73 0.99
C SER A 152 40.86 2.80 -0.26
N VAL A 153 40.35 2.23 -1.35
CA VAL A 153 41.00 2.28 -2.66
C VAL A 153 40.14 3.13 -3.60
N LYS A 154 40.68 4.24 -4.10
CA LYS A 154 40.05 5.09 -5.12
C LYS A 154 40.98 5.18 -6.33
N GLY A 155 40.68 4.44 -7.38
CA GLY A 155 41.55 4.29 -8.53
C GLY A 155 42.90 3.67 -8.10
N SER A 156 44.02 4.37 -8.26
CA SER A 156 45.36 3.95 -7.85
C SER A 156 45.79 4.45 -6.45
N GLN A 157 44.91 5.21 -5.77
CA GLN A 157 45.25 5.78 -4.46
C GLN A 157 44.68 4.91 -3.34
N MET A 158 45.51 4.60 -2.35
CA MET A 158 45.14 3.91 -1.12
C MET A 158 45.25 4.86 0.06
N SER A 159 44.23 4.90 0.91
CA SER A 159 44.24 5.67 2.14
C SER A 159 43.69 4.85 3.30
N ARG A 160 44.31 4.99 4.48
CA ARG A 160 43.77 4.41 5.72
C ARG A 160 42.59 5.24 6.21
N PHE A 161 41.56 4.59 6.71
CA PHE A 161 40.51 5.26 7.44
C PHE A 161 40.95 5.58 8.89
N ASP A 162 40.67 6.81 9.30
CA ASP A 162 40.72 7.17 10.70
C ASP A 162 39.30 7.13 11.34
N VAL A 163 39.22 7.18 12.67
CA VAL A 163 37.95 7.10 13.40
C VAL A 163 37.01 8.27 13.06
N PRO A 164 37.43 9.56 13.04
CA PRO A 164 36.61 10.67 12.61
C PRO A 164 36.03 10.50 11.21
N HIS A 165 36.85 10.09 10.27
CA HIS A 165 36.42 9.85 8.88
C HIS A 165 35.40 8.70 8.76
N MET A 166 35.62 7.63 9.51
CA MET A 166 34.65 6.50 9.55
C MET A 166 33.30 6.92 10.11
N LEU A 167 33.28 7.70 11.19
CA LEU A 167 32.05 8.20 11.80
C LEU A 167 31.26 9.10 10.83
N GLU A 168 31.97 9.94 10.06
CA GLU A 168 31.34 10.75 9.02
C GLU A 168 30.73 9.89 7.90
N GLN A 169 31.43 8.85 7.47
CA GLN A 169 30.91 7.91 6.47
C GLN A 169 29.68 7.14 7.00
N LEU A 170 29.73 6.68 8.25
CA LEU A 170 28.56 6.05 8.89
C LEU A 170 27.35 6.97 8.91
N LYS A 171 27.54 8.24 9.27
CA LYS A 171 26.47 9.23 9.22
C LYS A 171 25.85 9.33 7.83
N ARG A 172 26.67 9.33 6.78
CA ARG A 172 26.17 9.33 5.37
C ARG A 172 25.33 8.08 5.07
N VAL A 173 25.78 6.91 5.52
CA VAL A 173 25.04 5.64 5.33
C VAL A 173 23.67 5.70 6.01
N TYR A 174 23.59 6.19 7.25
CA TYR A 174 22.32 6.32 7.96
C TYR A 174 21.39 7.34 7.28
N VAL A 175 21.92 8.47 6.84
CA VAL A 175 21.15 9.48 6.09
C VAL A 175 20.59 8.91 4.79
N GLU A 176 21.39 8.18 4.00
CA GLU A 176 20.92 7.53 2.78
C GLU A 176 19.82 6.50 3.07
N ARG A 177 19.95 5.73 4.14
CA ARG A 177 18.90 4.77 4.54
C ARG A 177 17.60 5.48 4.93
N VAL A 178 17.69 6.52 5.75
CA VAL A 178 16.52 7.30 6.18
C VAL A 178 15.81 7.89 4.96
N VAL A 179 16.54 8.43 3.99
CA VAL A 179 15.97 8.99 2.75
C VAL A 179 15.33 7.90 1.89
N ARG A 180 16.06 6.81 1.61
CA ARG A 180 15.55 5.70 0.77
C ARG A 180 14.30 5.03 1.35
N ASN A 181 14.23 4.93 2.68
CA ASN A 181 13.10 4.33 3.37
C ASN A 181 11.96 5.34 3.64
N GLY A 182 12.03 6.56 3.10
CA GLY A 182 10.98 7.57 3.28
C GLY A 182 10.75 7.94 4.75
N PHE A 183 11.82 8.02 5.54
CA PHE A 183 11.80 8.33 6.98
C PHE A 183 11.15 7.24 7.86
N GLU A 184 11.04 6.01 7.38
CA GLU A 184 10.61 4.87 8.20
C GLU A 184 11.74 4.28 9.08
N ASP A 185 12.99 4.66 8.81
CA ASP A 185 14.14 4.07 9.46
C ASP A 185 14.30 4.52 10.93
N ASN A 186 14.59 3.58 11.81
CA ASN A 186 14.73 3.84 13.23
C ASN A 186 15.94 4.74 13.59
N ASN A 187 16.91 4.88 12.68
CA ASN A 187 18.04 5.79 12.85
C ASN A 187 17.64 7.27 12.85
N LEU A 188 16.40 7.58 12.49
CA LEU A 188 15.84 8.92 12.59
C LEU A 188 15.58 9.34 14.04
N TYR A 189 15.50 8.39 14.99
CA TYR A 189 15.13 8.64 16.38
C TYR A 189 16.31 8.53 17.32
N ASN A 190 16.29 9.33 18.38
CA ASN A 190 17.32 9.34 19.41
C ASN A 190 16.93 8.49 20.64
N ASP A 191 17.82 8.43 21.67
CA ASP A 191 17.65 7.59 22.86
C ASP A 191 16.73 8.18 23.93
N GLU A 192 16.21 9.39 23.74
CA GLU A 192 15.21 9.93 24.65
C GLU A 192 13.96 9.02 24.68
N LEU A 193 13.72 8.26 23.59
CA LEU A 193 12.69 7.21 23.56
C LEU A 193 12.93 6.06 24.56
N MET A 194 14.12 5.93 25.11
CA MET A 194 14.41 4.93 26.15
C MET A 194 14.05 5.41 27.57
N LYS A 195 13.83 6.73 27.72
CA LYS A 195 13.59 7.38 29.01
C LYS A 195 12.13 7.81 29.17
N LEU A 196 11.22 7.23 28.37
CA LEU A 196 9.79 7.56 28.41
C LEU A 196 9.22 7.35 29.82
N ASP A 197 8.59 8.37 30.38
CA ASP A 197 7.83 8.28 31.60
C ASP A 197 6.37 7.86 31.33
N ASP A 198 5.60 7.63 32.40
CA ASP A 198 4.20 7.17 32.28
C ASP A 198 3.28 8.22 31.62
N LEU A 199 3.57 9.52 31.77
CA LEU A 199 2.82 10.60 31.12
C LEU A 199 3.10 10.64 29.63
N GLU A 200 4.36 10.52 29.24
CA GLU A 200 4.77 10.44 27.82
C GLU A 200 4.20 9.19 27.14
N LEU A 201 4.19 8.05 27.82
CA LEU A 201 3.56 6.81 27.32
C LEU A 201 2.06 7.00 27.12
N GLN A 202 1.38 7.73 27.98
CA GLN A 202 -0.05 8.03 27.84
C GLN A 202 -0.30 8.95 26.64
N GLU A 203 0.56 9.96 26.40
CA GLU A 203 0.48 10.80 25.19
C GLU A 203 0.64 9.96 23.90
N PHE A 204 1.54 9.00 23.91
CA PHE A 204 1.69 8.07 22.78
C PHE A 204 0.48 7.15 22.62
N ASP A 205 -0.12 6.64 23.69
CA ASP A 205 -1.30 5.81 23.62
C ASP A 205 -2.53 6.58 23.11
N ASP A 206 -2.66 7.85 23.48
CA ASP A 206 -3.72 8.73 22.96
C ASP A 206 -3.53 9.03 21.47
N LEU A 207 -2.31 9.27 21.04
CA LEU A 207 -2.00 9.38 19.61
C LEU A 207 -2.26 8.09 18.85
N LYS A 208 -1.94 6.93 19.44
CA LYS A 208 -2.20 5.63 18.83
C LYS A 208 -3.68 5.39 18.55
N LYS A 209 -4.57 5.86 19.43
CA LYS A 209 -6.04 5.78 19.21
C LYS A 209 -6.47 6.60 17.99
N ILE A 210 -5.77 7.69 17.70
CA ILE A 210 -6.09 8.62 16.61
C ILE A 210 -5.43 8.19 15.28
N ILE A 211 -4.14 7.87 15.31
CA ILE A 211 -3.32 7.62 14.11
C ILE A 211 -3.36 6.14 13.71
N GLY A 212 -3.61 5.23 14.66
CA GLY A 212 -3.39 3.80 14.51
C GLY A 212 -1.92 3.40 14.59
N GLN A 213 -1.63 2.12 14.39
CA GLN A 213 -0.26 1.62 14.29
C GLN A 213 0.17 1.55 12.82
N THR A 214 1.22 2.27 12.49
CA THR A 214 1.85 2.15 11.17
C THR A 214 2.66 0.86 11.14
N LYS A 215 2.27 -0.09 10.28
CA LYS A 215 3.04 -1.32 10.06
C LYS A 215 4.40 -0.96 9.49
N ALA A 216 5.46 -1.45 10.13
CA ALA A 216 6.79 -1.38 9.53
C ALA A 216 6.82 -2.19 8.22
N MET A 217 7.69 -1.79 7.29
CA MET A 217 8.03 -2.68 6.18
C MET A 217 8.48 -4.04 6.73
N PRO A 218 8.24 -5.16 6.00
CA PRO A 218 8.74 -6.46 6.40
C PRO A 218 10.21 -6.33 6.77
N LYS A 219 10.59 -6.81 7.95
CA LYS A 219 11.98 -6.82 8.38
C LYS A 219 12.76 -7.66 7.37
N THR A 220 13.49 -7.03 6.47
CA THR A 220 14.64 -7.69 5.87
C THR A 220 15.57 -8.03 7.06
N ASN A 221 16.13 -9.23 7.10
CA ASN A 221 16.88 -9.83 8.20
C ASN A 221 18.04 -8.93 8.72
N GLN A 222 17.76 -7.75 9.24
CA GLN A 222 18.70 -6.88 9.89
C GLN A 222 18.67 -7.16 11.39
N VAL A 223 19.74 -7.68 11.91
CA VAL A 223 20.00 -7.65 13.35
C VAL A 223 20.40 -6.21 13.67
N ASP A 224 19.43 -5.44 14.09
CA ASP A 224 19.62 -4.10 14.62
C ASP A 224 20.01 -4.28 16.08
N ILE A 225 21.29 -4.11 16.40
CA ILE A 225 21.85 -4.42 17.74
C ILE A 225 21.20 -3.57 18.84
N ASN A 226 20.48 -2.51 18.49
CA ASN A 226 19.81 -1.65 19.46
C ASN A 226 18.36 -1.33 19.15
N SER A 227 17.68 -2.12 18.31
CA SER A 227 16.25 -1.90 17.99
C SER A 227 15.32 -2.26 19.15
N GLN A 228 15.84 -2.84 20.23
CA GLN A 228 15.03 -3.36 21.33
C GLN A 228 14.69 -2.36 22.44
N GLY A 229 15.16 -1.11 22.34
CA GLY A 229 14.82 -0.07 23.32
C GLY A 229 15.48 -0.23 24.69
N LEU A 230 16.64 -0.87 24.70
CA LEU A 230 17.44 -1.11 25.87
C LEU A 230 18.83 -0.46 25.66
N ASN A 231 19.47 0.04 26.71
CA ASN A 231 20.88 0.38 26.62
C ASN A 231 21.74 -0.90 26.54
N ASN A 232 23.02 -0.80 26.23
CA ASN A 232 23.87 -1.96 26.03
C ASN A 232 23.92 -2.90 27.22
N GLU A 233 23.91 -2.36 28.45
CA GLU A 233 23.92 -3.15 29.67
C GLU A 233 22.61 -3.88 29.89
N GLU A 234 21.48 -3.20 29.70
CA GLU A 234 20.13 -3.78 29.77
C GLU A 234 19.92 -4.84 28.70
N TYR A 235 20.49 -4.64 27.50
CA TYR A 235 20.40 -5.62 26.41
C TYR A 235 21.19 -6.89 26.77
N GLU A 236 22.41 -6.76 27.22
CA GLU A 236 23.23 -7.89 27.67
C GLU A 236 22.61 -8.61 28.87
N GLU A 237 22.05 -7.86 29.81
CA GLU A 237 21.30 -8.41 30.93
C GLU A 237 20.08 -9.24 30.47
N LYS A 238 19.27 -8.66 29.56
CA LYS A 238 18.13 -9.35 28.98
C LYS A 238 18.54 -10.62 28.26
N GLU A 239 19.58 -10.57 27.44
CA GLU A 239 20.09 -11.72 26.70
C GLU A 239 20.61 -12.82 27.65
N LYS A 240 21.30 -12.45 28.71
CA LYS A 240 21.75 -13.38 29.77
C LYS A 240 20.55 -14.02 30.48
N LEU A 241 19.53 -13.23 30.82
CA LEU A 241 18.33 -13.75 31.49
C LEU A 241 17.49 -14.66 30.56
N GLU A 242 17.40 -14.32 29.27
CA GLU A 242 16.67 -15.15 28.29
C GLU A 242 17.37 -16.49 27.99
N LYS A 243 18.71 -16.54 28.08
CA LYS A 243 19.52 -17.75 27.89
C LYS A 243 19.51 -18.67 29.12
N LYS A 244 19.16 -18.18 30.31
CA LYS A 244 19.02 -19.00 31.51
C LYS A 244 17.82 -19.98 31.36
N PRO A 245 17.98 -21.26 31.73
CA PRO A 245 16.85 -22.20 31.78
C PRO A 245 15.75 -21.67 32.72
N LYS A 246 14.49 -21.79 32.30
CA LYS A 246 13.33 -21.27 33.08
C LYS A 246 13.27 -21.75 34.53
N LYS A 247 13.89 -22.89 34.85
CA LYS A 247 13.97 -23.46 36.21
C LYS A 247 15.03 -22.78 37.08
N GLU A 248 15.99 -22.09 36.49
CA GLU A 248 17.12 -21.43 37.19
C GLU A 248 16.91 -19.92 37.37
N LEU A 249 15.84 -19.37 36.80
CA LEU A 249 15.47 -17.96 36.95
C LEU A 249 14.89 -17.73 38.34
N THR A 250 15.54 -16.86 39.14
CA THR A 250 15.03 -16.35 40.42
C THR A 250 13.78 -15.49 40.20
N GLU A 251 13.05 -15.18 41.27
CA GLU A 251 11.86 -14.31 41.18
C GLU A 251 12.26 -12.86 40.82
N GLU A 252 13.44 -12.41 41.23
CA GLU A 252 14.05 -11.14 40.86
C GLU A 252 14.43 -11.12 39.37
N ASP A 253 15.08 -12.20 38.88
CA ASP A 253 15.41 -12.37 37.45
C ASP A 253 14.16 -12.28 36.58
N ARG A 254 13.04 -12.90 36.98
CA ARG A 254 11.78 -12.87 36.26
C ARG A 254 11.17 -11.48 36.21
N LYS A 255 11.10 -10.78 37.35
CA LYS A 255 10.60 -9.40 37.40
C LYS A 255 11.48 -8.48 36.53
N ARG A 256 12.78 -8.62 36.61
CA ARG A 256 13.70 -7.82 35.81
C ARG A 256 13.54 -8.08 34.30
N LEU A 257 13.38 -9.34 33.91
CA LEU A 257 13.14 -9.71 32.52
C LEU A 257 11.79 -9.18 31.99
N GLU A 258 10.73 -9.16 32.84
CA GLU A 258 9.46 -8.56 32.49
C GLU A 258 9.55 -7.04 32.32
N GLU A 259 10.28 -6.34 33.17
CA GLU A 259 10.54 -4.90 33.05
C GLU A 259 11.27 -4.58 31.74
N LEU A 260 12.31 -5.33 31.41
CA LEU A 260 13.08 -5.15 30.18
C LEU A 260 12.20 -5.43 28.94
N LYS A 261 11.35 -6.44 28.98
CA LYS A 261 10.37 -6.73 27.93
C LYS A 261 9.32 -5.64 27.78
N LYS A 262 8.84 -5.07 28.91
CA LYS A 262 7.89 -3.96 28.91
C LYS A 262 8.52 -2.71 28.29
N LYS A 263 9.76 -2.36 28.65
CA LYS A 263 10.51 -1.25 28.04
C LYS A 263 10.65 -1.41 26.52
N THR A 264 11.04 -2.60 26.07
CA THR A 264 11.14 -2.91 24.63
C THR A 264 9.81 -2.67 23.91
N LYS A 265 8.71 -3.20 24.47
CA LYS A 265 7.38 -3.07 23.87
C LYS A 265 6.89 -1.61 23.81
N ASN A 266 7.15 -0.83 24.85
CA ASN A 266 6.77 0.58 24.91
C ASN A 266 7.51 1.40 23.87
N ARG A 267 8.81 1.17 23.69
CA ARG A 267 9.60 1.84 22.65
C ARG A 267 9.13 1.48 21.25
N GLU A 268 8.89 0.20 20.96
CA GLU A 268 8.36 -0.25 19.67
C GLU A 268 7.02 0.43 19.36
N ALA A 269 6.16 0.58 20.36
CA ALA A 269 4.89 1.28 20.22
C ALA A 269 5.10 2.77 19.92
N ALA A 270 5.98 3.45 20.64
CA ALA A 270 6.31 4.85 20.43
C ALA A 270 6.94 5.08 19.03
N ILE A 271 7.89 4.26 18.60
CA ILE A 271 8.49 4.33 17.27
C ILE A 271 7.41 4.12 16.19
N SER A 272 6.47 3.19 16.38
CA SER A 272 5.39 2.96 15.42
C SER A 272 4.52 4.21 15.22
N ILE A 273 4.27 4.96 16.29
CA ILE A 273 3.50 6.21 16.24
C ILE A 273 4.31 7.33 15.59
N LEU A 274 5.55 7.52 15.99
CA LEU A 274 6.45 8.52 15.39
C LEU A 274 6.68 8.25 13.90
N ARG A 275 6.75 6.98 13.49
CA ARG A 275 6.84 6.59 12.08
C ARG A 275 5.64 7.10 11.28
N GLY A 276 4.42 6.99 11.83
CA GLY A 276 3.23 7.55 11.22
C GLY A 276 3.30 9.05 10.94
N ILE A 277 4.07 9.79 11.75
CA ILE A 277 4.38 11.22 11.54
C ILE A 277 5.52 11.38 10.52
N SER A 278 6.60 10.63 10.71
CA SER A 278 7.86 10.79 9.97
C SER A 278 7.72 10.54 8.47
N ILE A 279 6.92 9.56 8.06
CA ILE A 279 6.73 9.22 6.64
C ILE A 279 6.11 10.35 5.81
N ARG A 280 5.55 11.36 6.46
CA ARG A 280 4.96 12.54 5.82
C ARG A 280 5.97 13.67 5.62
N MET A 281 7.05 13.65 6.39
CA MET A 281 8.04 14.73 6.40
C MET A 281 8.85 14.88 5.11
N PRO A 282 9.28 13.81 4.40
CA PRO A 282 10.07 13.94 3.18
C PRO A 282 9.40 14.79 2.11
N LEU A 283 8.11 14.61 1.91
CA LEU A 283 7.34 15.39 0.95
C LEU A 283 7.26 16.86 1.33
N LEU A 284 7.04 17.15 2.62
CA LEU A 284 6.99 18.49 3.16
C LEU A 284 8.37 19.18 3.08
N ILE A 285 9.44 18.44 3.35
CA ILE A 285 10.83 18.91 3.19
C ILE A 285 11.14 19.23 1.72
N TYR A 286 10.69 18.39 0.81
CA TYR A 286 10.84 18.61 -0.62
C TYR A 286 10.15 19.89 -1.08
N GLY A 287 8.94 20.18 -0.60
CA GLY A 287 8.14 21.35 -0.96
C GLY A 287 8.48 22.62 -0.20
N ALA A 288 9.08 22.55 0.97
CA ALA A 288 9.28 23.71 1.84
C ALA A 288 10.07 24.84 1.14
N GLU A 289 9.62 26.07 1.32
CA GLU A 289 10.31 27.26 0.85
C GLU A 289 11.13 27.85 2.02
N LEU A 290 12.40 28.13 1.76
CA LEU A 290 13.31 28.70 2.74
C LEU A 290 13.67 30.13 2.33
N SER A 291 13.68 31.06 3.27
CA SER A 291 14.18 32.41 3.07
C SER A 291 15.68 32.44 2.79
N ASP A 292 16.42 31.57 3.46
CA ASP A 292 17.84 31.31 3.25
C ASP A 292 18.06 29.79 3.12
N GLU A 293 18.39 29.37 1.91
CA GLU A 293 18.63 27.96 1.59
C GLU A 293 19.86 27.35 2.29
N ASN A 294 20.76 28.17 2.84
CA ASN A 294 21.94 27.72 3.60
C ASN A 294 21.58 27.27 5.02
N GLN A 295 20.51 27.79 5.61
CA GLN A 295 20.09 27.42 6.96
C GLN A 295 19.63 25.97 7.06
N GLY A 296 19.07 25.42 5.98
CA GLY A 296 18.53 24.07 5.96
C GLY A 296 17.23 23.91 6.78
N ILE A 297 16.66 22.72 6.72
CA ILE A 297 15.47 22.35 7.49
C ILE A 297 15.92 21.52 8.68
N THR A 298 15.70 22.05 9.86
CA THR A 298 15.99 21.37 11.14
C THR A 298 14.68 20.87 11.75
N ILE A 299 14.76 19.94 12.68
CA ILE A 299 13.58 19.47 13.42
C ILE A 299 12.90 20.61 14.19
N ASP A 300 13.68 21.63 14.61
CA ASP A 300 13.16 22.76 15.35
C ASP A 300 12.39 23.76 14.48
N ASN A 301 12.85 24.03 13.25
CA ASN A 301 12.17 24.97 12.36
C ASN A 301 11.12 24.30 11.45
N PHE A 302 11.08 22.97 11.38
CA PHE A 302 10.22 22.22 10.46
C PHE A 302 8.75 22.61 10.54
N ALA A 303 8.18 22.62 11.77
CA ALA A 303 6.76 22.93 11.96
C ALA A 303 6.41 24.39 11.60
N SER A 304 7.34 25.34 11.75
CA SER A 304 7.14 26.75 11.45
C SER A 304 7.16 27.05 9.93
N LEU A 305 7.83 26.19 9.15
CA LEU A 305 7.93 26.33 7.68
C LEU A 305 6.63 25.93 6.95
N ILE A 306 5.71 25.26 7.62
CA ILE A 306 4.49 24.72 7.04
C ILE A 306 3.31 25.55 7.55
N ASP A 307 2.47 26.08 6.66
CA ASP A 307 1.24 26.77 7.03
C ASP A 307 0.23 25.81 7.71
N SER A 308 -0.76 26.37 8.43
CA SER A 308 -1.71 25.55 9.21
C SER A 308 -2.60 24.68 8.33
N GLN A 309 -3.05 25.16 7.18
CA GLN A 309 -3.89 24.41 6.25
C GLN A 309 -3.11 23.21 5.68
N SER A 310 -1.84 23.42 5.32
CA SER A 310 -0.97 22.36 4.84
C SER A 310 -0.60 21.37 5.94
N TRP A 311 -0.43 21.84 7.17
CA TRP A 311 -0.21 20.94 8.31
C TRP A 311 -1.38 19.99 8.53
N GLU A 312 -2.60 20.49 8.50
CA GLU A 312 -3.82 19.67 8.64
C GLU A 312 -4.02 18.68 7.50
N GLU A 313 -3.60 19.03 6.27
CA GLU A 313 -3.71 18.16 5.10
C GLU A 313 -2.69 17.01 5.14
N PHE A 314 -1.45 17.29 5.51
CA PHE A 314 -0.36 16.32 5.37
C PHE A 314 -0.03 15.57 6.66
N MET A 315 -0.31 16.13 7.83
CA MET A 315 -0.04 15.47 9.11
C MET A 315 -1.23 14.64 9.59
N PRO A 316 -1.01 13.62 10.44
CA PRO A 316 -2.10 12.83 10.98
C PRO A 316 -3.05 13.71 11.79
N LYS A 317 -4.34 13.41 11.73
CA LYS A 317 -5.34 14.06 12.60
C LYS A 317 -4.88 14.00 14.05
N GLY A 318 -5.07 15.10 14.79
CA GLY A 318 -4.68 15.21 16.19
C GLY A 318 -3.20 15.48 16.45
N VAL A 319 -2.34 15.44 15.43
CA VAL A 319 -0.96 15.90 15.52
C VAL A 319 -0.90 17.39 15.19
N THR A 320 -1.26 18.23 16.14
CA THR A 320 -1.09 19.69 16.02
C THR A 320 0.38 20.07 16.02
N LYS A 321 0.73 21.25 15.54
CA LYS A 321 2.12 21.78 15.61
C LYS A 321 2.64 21.83 17.04
N GLN A 322 1.77 22.15 18.00
CA GLN A 322 2.12 22.17 19.43
C GLN A 322 2.47 20.76 19.90
N ARG A 323 1.66 19.75 19.56
CA ARG A 323 1.92 18.35 19.91
C ARG A 323 3.16 17.82 19.23
N PHE A 324 3.39 18.18 17.96
CA PHE A 324 4.64 17.82 17.27
C PHE A 324 5.86 18.39 18.01
N ASN A 325 5.78 19.62 18.50
CA ASN A 325 6.87 20.24 19.26
C ASN A 325 7.20 19.50 20.57
N SER A 326 6.26 18.78 21.19
CA SER A 326 6.57 17.92 22.35
C SER A 326 7.28 16.64 21.94
N PHE A 327 7.05 16.13 20.71
CA PHE A 327 7.69 14.93 20.20
C PHE A 327 9.01 15.14 19.46
N LYS A 328 9.34 16.39 19.05
CA LYS A 328 10.56 16.66 18.29
C LYS A 328 11.85 16.25 19.03
N LYS A 329 11.83 16.18 20.35
CA LYS A 329 12.95 15.72 21.19
C LYS A 329 13.35 14.27 20.94
N TYR A 330 12.46 13.44 20.39
CA TYR A 330 12.74 12.04 20.08
C TYR A 330 13.42 11.83 18.73
N TYR A 331 13.55 12.86 17.91
CA TYR A 331 14.26 12.81 16.63
C TYR A 331 15.73 13.13 16.81
N ASP A 332 16.57 12.46 16.04
CA ASP A 332 17.98 12.87 15.93
C ASP A 332 18.08 14.13 15.05
N PRO A 333 18.48 15.27 15.60
CA PRO A 333 18.46 16.55 14.89
C PRO A 333 19.47 16.60 13.74
N GLU A 334 20.60 15.86 13.86
CA GLU A 334 21.63 15.86 12.82
C GLU A 334 21.26 14.96 11.66
N ILE A 335 20.71 13.77 11.94
CA ILE A 335 20.22 12.86 10.90
C ILE A 335 19.05 13.51 10.15
N PHE A 336 18.10 14.11 10.88
CA PHE A 336 16.95 14.80 10.27
C PHE A 336 17.42 15.94 9.33
N CYS A 337 18.29 16.82 9.81
CA CYS A 337 18.81 17.93 9.02
C CYS A 337 19.58 17.43 7.78
N ALA A 338 20.43 16.44 7.95
CA ALA A 338 21.23 15.88 6.86
C ALA A 338 20.34 15.16 5.81
N ALA A 339 19.32 14.41 6.24
CA ALA A 339 18.36 13.76 5.36
C ALA A 339 17.53 14.79 4.58
N GLY A 340 17.09 15.86 5.24
CA GLY A 340 16.39 16.98 4.59
C GLY A 340 17.28 17.67 3.55
N LYS A 341 18.52 17.97 3.87
CA LYS A 341 19.50 18.51 2.92
C LYS A 341 19.73 17.58 1.74
N ARG A 342 19.79 16.27 1.98
CA ARG A 342 19.98 15.27 0.92
C ARG A 342 18.83 15.24 -0.07
N ILE A 343 17.56 15.21 0.39
CA ILE A 343 16.38 15.27 -0.48
C ILE A 343 16.39 16.52 -1.36
N ARG A 344 16.67 17.68 -0.78
CA ARG A 344 16.71 18.95 -1.52
C ARG A 344 17.89 19.03 -2.48
N ALA A 345 19.06 18.48 -2.10
CA ALA A 345 20.23 18.41 -2.98
C ALA A 345 19.97 17.50 -4.19
N MET A 346 19.31 16.36 -4.02
CA MET A 346 18.90 15.49 -5.12
C MET A 346 17.98 16.23 -6.10
N ALA A 347 16.98 16.96 -5.60
CA ALA A 347 16.07 17.73 -6.43
C ALA A 347 16.77 18.88 -7.18
N ARG A 348 17.74 19.56 -6.54
CA ARG A 348 18.56 20.60 -7.20
C ARG A 348 19.51 20.03 -8.25
N ALA A 349 20.08 18.87 -7.99
CA ALA A 349 20.93 18.21 -8.98
C ALA A 349 20.13 17.84 -10.24
N ALA A 350 18.87 17.45 -10.06
CA ALA A 350 17.96 17.17 -11.18
C ALA A 350 17.76 18.39 -12.09
N ASP A 351 17.74 19.61 -11.54
CA ASP A 351 17.56 20.84 -12.32
C ASP A 351 18.72 21.17 -13.29
N LYS A 352 19.82 20.43 -13.23
CA LYS A 352 20.98 20.58 -14.12
C LYS A 352 21.03 19.52 -15.23
N LEU A 353 20.05 18.66 -15.29
CA LEU A 353 19.98 17.55 -16.23
C LEU A 353 19.09 17.89 -17.43
N SER A 354 19.12 17.07 -18.47
CA SER A 354 18.13 17.08 -19.54
C SER A 354 16.72 16.90 -18.98
N ILE A 355 15.70 17.25 -19.74
CA ILE A 355 14.32 17.15 -19.26
C ILE A 355 13.94 15.69 -18.95
N GLU A 356 14.38 14.76 -19.78
CA GLU A 356 14.16 13.32 -19.59
C GLU A 356 14.82 12.81 -18.30
N GLU A 357 16.11 13.06 -18.13
CA GLU A 357 16.86 12.68 -16.92
C GLU A 357 16.31 13.35 -15.67
N ARG A 358 15.86 14.61 -15.81
CA ARG A 358 15.23 15.34 -14.70
C ARG A 358 13.93 14.67 -14.25
N ILE A 359 13.07 14.27 -15.20
CA ILE A 359 11.83 13.55 -14.90
C ILE A 359 12.14 12.25 -14.18
N GLU A 360 13.08 11.46 -14.69
CA GLU A 360 13.52 10.22 -14.04
C GLU A 360 13.97 10.48 -12.61
N ARG A 361 14.86 11.45 -12.42
CA ARG A 361 15.38 11.78 -11.08
C ARG A 361 14.31 12.28 -10.12
N ILE A 362 13.37 13.10 -10.56
CA ILE A 362 12.25 13.58 -9.73
C ILE A 362 11.33 12.41 -9.37
N THR A 363 11.01 11.53 -10.31
CA THR A 363 10.14 10.38 -10.05
C THR A 363 10.81 9.35 -9.13
N ASP A 364 12.14 9.20 -9.21
CA ASP A 364 12.93 8.41 -8.25
C ASP A 364 12.82 8.96 -6.83
N ILE A 365 12.91 10.29 -6.66
CA ILE A 365 12.72 10.92 -5.35
C ILE A 365 11.33 10.61 -4.82
N PHE A 366 10.28 10.77 -5.64
CA PHE A 366 8.91 10.46 -5.24
C PHE A 366 8.69 8.97 -4.92
N SER A 367 9.43 8.06 -5.56
CA SER A 367 9.36 6.63 -5.27
C SER A 367 9.79 6.27 -3.84
N THR A 368 10.63 7.11 -3.22
CA THR A 368 11.05 6.96 -1.83
C THR A 368 9.99 7.45 -0.83
N PHE A 369 9.06 8.29 -1.25
CA PHE A 369 8.02 8.83 -0.37
C PHE A 369 6.92 7.78 -0.15
N ARG A 370 6.41 7.72 1.08
CA ARG A 370 5.39 6.74 1.47
C ARG A 370 4.00 7.37 1.46
N ASN A 371 3.02 6.56 1.09
CA ASN A 371 1.61 6.93 1.24
C ASN A 371 1.21 6.81 2.70
N PRO A 372 0.87 7.92 3.36
CA PRO A 372 0.62 7.89 4.80
C PRO A 372 -0.72 7.29 5.18
N ASP A 373 -1.77 7.49 4.40
CA ASP A 373 -3.13 7.02 4.66
C ASP A 373 -4.01 7.08 3.39
N LYS A 374 -5.27 6.66 3.52
CA LYS A 374 -6.26 6.63 2.43
C LYS A 374 -6.75 8.04 2.00
N GLU A 375 -6.57 9.06 2.84
CA GLU A 375 -7.05 10.42 2.56
C GLU A 375 -6.01 11.23 1.78
N THR A 376 -4.72 10.97 2.06
CA THR A 376 -3.59 11.68 1.44
C THR A 376 -2.79 10.75 0.54
N VAL A 377 -3.45 10.10 -0.40
CA VAL A 377 -2.80 9.21 -1.37
C VAL A 377 -2.00 10.03 -2.37
N LEU A 378 -0.70 9.77 -2.45
CA LEU A 378 0.16 10.22 -3.52
C LEU A 378 0.06 9.20 -4.66
N THR A 379 -0.32 9.64 -5.85
CA THR A 379 -0.40 8.75 -7.00
C THR A 379 1.00 8.41 -7.48
N PRO A 380 1.43 7.12 -7.46
CA PRO A 380 2.73 6.71 -7.95
C PRO A 380 2.92 7.05 -9.43
N TRP A 381 4.16 7.32 -9.86
CA TRP A 381 4.46 7.63 -11.25
C TRP A 381 4.00 6.52 -12.21
N ARG A 382 4.11 5.26 -11.81
CA ARG A 382 3.57 4.12 -12.56
C ARG A 382 2.07 4.29 -12.84
N VAL A 383 1.29 4.64 -11.83
CA VAL A 383 -0.17 4.79 -11.95
C VAL A 383 -0.55 6.00 -12.78
N VAL A 384 0.20 7.11 -12.70
CA VAL A 384 0.01 8.26 -13.58
C VAL A 384 0.22 7.86 -15.05
N ASN A 385 1.31 7.12 -15.35
CA ASN A 385 1.60 6.62 -16.69
C ASN A 385 0.52 5.65 -17.18
N MET A 386 0.05 4.75 -16.34
CA MET A 386 -1.01 3.80 -16.64
C MET A 386 -2.32 4.54 -16.94
N HIS A 387 -2.79 5.37 -16.02
CA HIS A 387 -4.03 6.11 -16.14
C HIS A 387 -4.05 7.02 -17.39
N LEU A 388 -3.05 7.88 -17.53
CA LEU A 388 -3.03 8.84 -18.63
C LEU A 388 -2.68 8.18 -19.97
N GLY A 389 -1.79 7.19 -19.96
CA GLY A 389 -1.44 6.41 -21.14
C GLY A 389 -2.64 5.66 -21.71
N ASP A 390 -3.44 5.04 -20.86
CA ASP A 390 -4.65 4.31 -21.29
C ASP A 390 -5.75 5.25 -21.78
N CYS A 391 -5.93 6.41 -21.14
CA CYS A 391 -7.01 7.32 -21.45
C CYS A 391 -6.65 8.36 -22.53
N LEU A 392 -5.50 8.99 -22.43
CA LEU A 392 -5.11 10.14 -23.27
C LEU A 392 -3.96 9.82 -24.22
N GLY A 393 -3.18 8.78 -23.94
CA GLY A 393 -1.95 8.49 -24.68
C GLY A 393 -0.78 9.37 -24.26
N GLY A 394 0.10 9.70 -25.22
CA GLY A 394 1.29 10.49 -25.00
C GLY A 394 2.54 9.66 -24.73
N TYR A 395 3.60 10.29 -24.25
CA TYR A 395 4.88 9.61 -23.97
C TYR A 395 4.85 8.94 -22.60
N ASN A 396 5.09 7.64 -22.58
CA ASN A 396 4.96 6.77 -21.42
C ASN A 396 6.30 6.14 -21.05
N SER A 397 6.68 6.23 -19.78
CA SER A 397 7.96 5.72 -19.26
C SER A 397 7.96 4.23 -18.92
N TYR A 398 6.83 3.52 -19.11
CA TYR A 398 6.67 2.12 -18.74
C TYR A 398 6.41 1.23 -19.95
N ASP A 399 6.72 -0.06 -19.79
CA ASP A 399 6.35 -1.11 -20.74
C ASP A 399 4.82 -1.23 -20.92
N THR A 400 4.38 -2.14 -21.79
CA THR A 400 2.95 -2.33 -22.09
C THR A 400 2.13 -2.82 -20.90
N GLU A 401 2.77 -3.54 -20.01
CA GLU A 401 2.16 -4.09 -18.79
C GLU A 401 2.31 -3.16 -17.57
N TYR A 402 2.93 -2.00 -17.75
CA TYR A 402 3.23 -1.04 -16.69
C TYR A 402 4.00 -1.63 -15.49
N GLN A 403 4.86 -2.62 -15.75
CA GLN A 403 5.67 -3.26 -14.70
C GLN A 403 7.07 -2.69 -14.61
N ASN A 404 7.69 -2.36 -15.74
CA ASN A 404 9.07 -1.94 -15.81
C ASN A 404 9.21 -0.57 -16.46
N ILE A 405 10.12 0.26 -15.90
CA ILE A 405 10.54 1.50 -16.55
C ILE A 405 11.40 1.13 -17.76
N ILE A 406 11.14 1.77 -18.89
CA ILE A 406 11.89 1.59 -20.14
C ILE A 406 12.85 2.77 -20.36
N SER A 407 13.99 2.50 -20.99
CA SER A 407 15.04 3.51 -21.22
C SER A 407 14.59 4.65 -22.13
N GLU A 408 13.74 4.35 -23.11
CA GLU A 408 13.16 5.35 -24.01
C GLU A 408 11.63 5.33 -23.88
N PRO A 409 11.00 6.46 -23.49
CA PRO A 409 9.56 6.55 -23.38
C PRO A 409 8.85 6.22 -24.69
N ARG A 410 7.92 5.26 -24.64
CA ARG A 410 7.09 4.88 -25.79
C ARG A 410 5.96 5.88 -26.02
N PHE A 411 5.64 6.15 -27.26
CA PHE A 411 4.49 6.98 -27.62
C PHE A 411 3.23 6.11 -27.76
N ILE A 412 2.20 6.46 -26.99
CA ILE A 412 0.88 5.83 -27.07
C ILE A 412 -0.04 6.77 -27.84
N ASP A 413 -0.57 6.30 -28.94
CA ASP A 413 -1.50 7.08 -29.78
C ASP A 413 -2.95 6.60 -29.56
N LYS A 414 -3.80 7.50 -29.11
CA LYS A 414 -5.27 7.33 -28.97
C LYS A 414 -6.02 8.14 -30.04
N GLY A 415 -5.38 8.40 -31.18
CA GLY A 415 -5.96 9.14 -32.29
C GLY A 415 -6.24 10.62 -31.95
N GLU A 416 -7.45 11.09 -32.25
CA GLU A 416 -7.86 12.49 -32.03
C GLU A 416 -7.61 12.96 -30.60
N VAL A 417 -7.86 12.10 -29.61
CA VAL A 417 -7.63 12.42 -28.19
C VAL A 417 -6.18 12.82 -27.94
N THR A 418 -5.24 12.00 -28.39
CA THR A 418 -3.80 12.27 -28.20
C THR A 418 -3.36 13.53 -28.95
N ALA A 419 -3.84 13.68 -30.20
CA ALA A 419 -3.50 14.82 -31.04
C ALA A 419 -3.99 16.14 -30.45
N GLU A 420 -5.21 16.19 -29.91
CA GLU A 420 -5.78 17.40 -29.28
C GLU A 420 -5.16 17.70 -27.92
N VAL A 421 -4.94 16.68 -27.10
CA VAL A 421 -4.44 16.83 -25.72
C VAL A 421 -2.98 17.22 -25.69
N PHE A 422 -2.14 16.68 -26.60
CA PHE A 422 -0.70 16.97 -26.65
C PHE A 422 -0.32 17.93 -27.78
N SER A 423 -1.28 18.77 -28.21
CA SER A 423 -1.02 19.84 -29.16
C SER A 423 -0.25 21.00 -28.51
N LEU A 424 0.39 21.83 -29.36
CA LEU A 424 1.18 22.98 -28.90
C LEU A 424 0.35 24.01 -28.13
N GLU A 425 -0.92 24.15 -28.50
CA GLU A 425 -1.88 25.13 -27.95
C GLU A 425 -2.74 24.54 -26.84
N SER A 426 -2.55 23.27 -26.48
CA SER A 426 -3.42 22.63 -25.51
C SER A 426 -3.28 23.24 -24.11
N ARG A 427 -4.36 23.25 -23.34
CA ARG A 427 -4.41 23.68 -21.95
C ARG A 427 -4.93 22.57 -21.08
N ILE A 428 -4.11 22.19 -20.13
CA ILE A 428 -4.35 21.06 -19.23
C ILE A 428 -4.53 21.57 -17.81
N LEU A 429 -5.59 21.13 -17.17
CA LEU A 429 -5.89 21.47 -15.79
C LEU A 429 -5.83 20.25 -14.89
N GLU A 430 -5.08 20.34 -13.80
CA GLU A 430 -5.22 19.40 -12.66
C GLU A 430 -5.95 20.09 -11.52
N ILE A 431 -6.96 19.41 -10.94
CA ILE A 431 -7.67 19.88 -9.74
C ILE A 431 -7.32 18.97 -8.57
N ASN A 432 -6.86 19.55 -7.48
CA ASN A 432 -6.38 18.87 -6.26
C ASN A 432 -5.00 18.23 -6.41
N SER A 433 -4.07 18.93 -7.09
CA SER A 433 -2.68 18.47 -7.15
C SER A 433 -2.03 18.40 -5.77
N LYS A 434 -1.27 17.36 -5.52
CA LYS A 434 -0.46 17.15 -4.30
C LYS A 434 1.03 16.99 -4.62
N SER A 435 1.35 16.22 -5.64
CA SER A 435 2.72 15.88 -6.03
C SER A 435 3.18 16.59 -7.31
N GLY A 436 2.25 16.96 -8.18
CA GLY A 436 2.55 17.51 -9.50
C GLY A 436 2.92 16.47 -10.56
N LEU A 437 2.74 15.16 -10.27
CA LEU A 437 3.11 14.09 -11.22
C LEU A 437 2.16 14.01 -12.41
N TYR A 438 0.87 14.29 -12.26
CA TYR A 438 -0.07 14.41 -13.37
C TYR A 438 0.33 15.51 -14.35
N PRO A 439 0.50 16.76 -13.92
CA PRO A 439 0.93 17.81 -14.81
C PRO A 439 2.35 17.60 -15.33
N LEU A 440 3.22 16.86 -14.63
CA LEU A 440 4.54 16.47 -15.13
C LEU A 440 4.43 15.59 -16.38
N TYR A 441 3.56 14.56 -16.35
CA TYR A 441 3.29 13.69 -17.51
C TYR A 441 2.75 14.50 -18.69
N MET A 442 1.76 15.35 -18.44
CA MET A 442 1.13 16.16 -19.47
C MET A 442 2.10 17.18 -20.09
N ALA A 443 2.89 17.84 -19.24
CA ALA A 443 3.92 18.77 -19.69
C ALA A 443 4.97 18.06 -20.55
N TYR A 444 5.36 16.84 -20.19
CA TYR A 444 6.33 16.08 -20.96
C TYR A 444 5.84 15.74 -22.38
N GLY A 445 4.60 15.31 -22.50
CA GLY A 445 4.00 15.04 -23.80
C GLY A 445 3.96 16.29 -24.71
N ILE A 446 3.56 17.45 -24.16
CA ILE A 446 3.52 18.72 -24.89
C ILE A 446 4.95 19.24 -25.19
N TYR A 447 5.88 19.07 -24.26
CA TYR A 447 7.29 19.38 -24.47
C TYR A 447 7.86 18.62 -25.69
N ARG A 448 7.63 17.30 -25.74
CA ARG A 448 8.07 16.46 -26.88
C ARG A 448 7.42 16.92 -28.20
N ALA A 449 6.16 17.33 -28.16
CA ALA A 449 5.48 17.87 -29.33
C ALA A 449 6.11 19.20 -29.78
N ARG A 450 6.46 20.09 -28.85
CA ARG A 450 7.15 21.37 -29.14
C ARG A 450 8.56 21.15 -29.67
N VAL A 451 9.33 20.26 -29.10
CA VAL A 451 10.66 19.89 -29.58
C VAL A 451 10.58 19.36 -31.01
N LYS A 452 9.61 18.45 -31.28
CA LYS A 452 9.40 17.91 -32.62
C LYS A 452 8.99 18.96 -33.65
N ALA A 453 8.22 19.97 -33.24
CA ALA A 453 7.76 21.06 -34.11
C ALA A 453 8.77 22.21 -34.23
N SER A 454 9.87 22.19 -33.48
CA SER A 454 10.90 23.22 -33.52
C SER A 454 11.63 23.20 -34.85
N LEU A 455 11.88 24.40 -35.42
CA LEU A 455 12.69 24.58 -36.63
C LEU A 455 14.18 24.48 -36.34
N PHE A 456 14.58 24.60 -35.09
CA PHE A 456 15.96 24.53 -34.63
C PHE A 456 16.16 23.32 -33.74
N ALA A 457 17.36 22.74 -33.75
CA ALA A 457 17.70 21.65 -32.82
C ALA A 457 17.66 22.17 -31.39
N VAL A 458 17.10 21.34 -30.48
CA VAL A 458 17.04 21.60 -29.05
C VAL A 458 17.97 20.59 -28.38
N GLU A 459 19.24 20.91 -28.29
CA GLU A 459 20.31 19.99 -27.90
C GLU A 459 20.84 20.27 -26.50
N THR A 460 21.01 21.54 -26.16
CA THR A 460 21.54 21.92 -24.84
C THR A 460 20.47 21.85 -23.73
N VAL A 461 20.93 21.67 -22.50
CA VAL A 461 20.05 21.64 -21.31
C VAL A 461 19.29 22.97 -21.17
N GLU A 462 19.93 24.08 -21.47
CA GLU A 462 19.35 25.42 -21.40
C GLU A 462 18.23 25.61 -22.43
N GLU A 463 18.42 25.15 -23.66
CA GLU A 463 17.39 25.17 -24.70
C GLU A 463 16.20 24.27 -24.32
N GLN A 464 16.47 23.07 -23.83
CA GLN A 464 15.45 22.14 -23.33
C GLN A 464 14.63 22.78 -22.20
N GLN A 465 15.30 23.41 -21.24
CA GLN A 465 14.67 24.10 -20.13
C GLN A 465 13.84 25.29 -20.59
N ALA A 466 14.30 26.04 -21.59
CA ALA A 466 13.54 27.16 -22.16
C ALA A 466 12.23 26.69 -22.81
N VAL A 467 12.27 25.60 -23.58
CA VAL A 467 11.06 24.99 -24.14
C VAL A 467 10.15 24.46 -23.03
N TRP A 468 10.71 23.79 -22.04
CA TRP A 468 9.98 23.30 -20.89
C TRP A 468 9.28 24.41 -20.10
N ASP A 469 10.00 25.50 -19.81
CA ASP A 469 9.46 26.65 -19.07
C ASP A 469 8.32 27.31 -19.82
N LYS A 470 8.39 27.35 -21.15
CA LYS A 470 7.29 27.80 -22.01
C LYS A 470 6.08 26.87 -21.90
N VAL A 471 6.26 25.55 -21.89
CA VAL A 471 5.18 24.57 -21.73
C VAL A 471 4.48 24.74 -20.38
N ILE A 472 5.22 24.82 -19.28
CA ILE A 472 4.60 24.95 -17.95
C ILE A 472 3.91 26.32 -17.75
N ALA A 473 4.35 27.35 -18.46
CA ALA A 473 3.77 28.69 -18.41
C ALA A 473 2.52 28.86 -19.29
N GLU A 474 2.42 28.15 -20.41
CA GLU A 474 1.35 28.35 -21.40
C GLU A 474 0.31 27.22 -21.39
N ASN A 475 0.74 25.99 -21.08
CA ASN A 475 -0.10 24.81 -21.27
C ASN A 475 -0.60 24.18 -19.96
N ILE A 476 0.09 24.40 -18.84
CA ILE A 476 -0.16 23.69 -17.58
C ILE A 476 -0.79 24.62 -16.55
N PHE A 477 -1.96 24.23 -16.04
CA PHE A 477 -2.73 24.95 -15.02
C PHE A 477 -3.03 23.99 -13.87
N VAL A 478 -2.84 24.45 -12.64
CA VAL A 478 -2.97 23.57 -11.48
C VAL A 478 -3.70 24.25 -10.34
N ILE A 479 -4.66 23.54 -9.79
CA ILE A 479 -5.34 23.92 -8.55
C ILE A 479 -4.91 22.95 -7.45
N CYS A 480 -4.30 23.49 -6.43
CA CYS A 480 -3.80 22.75 -5.27
C CYS A 480 -4.73 22.95 -4.08
N LYS A 481 -4.84 21.94 -3.22
CA LYS A 481 -5.67 22.05 -2.02
C LYS A 481 -5.06 22.98 -0.97
N THR A 482 -3.72 23.04 -0.90
CA THR A 482 -2.99 23.81 0.12
C THR A 482 -1.80 24.55 -0.47
N PRO A 483 -1.27 25.58 0.21
CA PRO A 483 -0.06 26.28 -0.21
C PRO A 483 1.15 25.34 -0.34
N MET A 484 1.32 24.38 0.57
CA MET A 484 2.41 23.40 0.49
C MET A 484 2.27 22.49 -0.74
N ALA A 485 1.06 22.01 -1.05
CA ALA A 485 0.81 21.24 -2.26
C ALA A 485 1.17 22.05 -3.53
N LYS A 486 0.89 23.35 -3.54
CA LYS A 486 1.30 24.27 -4.61
C LYS A 486 2.83 24.35 -4.69
N SER A 487 3.52 24.49 -3.57
CA SER A 487 4.99 24.55 -3.53
C SER A 487 5.62 23.24 -3.99
N ILE A 488 5.09 22.07 -3.55
CA ILE A 488 5.53 20.75 -4.02
C ILE A 488 5.35 20.63 -5.53
N THR A 489 4.17 20.96 -6.06
CA THR A 489 3.87 20.89 -7.49
C THR A 489 4.76 21.83 -8.32
N LYS A 490 5.00 23.06 -7.84
CA LYS A 490 5.94 23.99 -8.46
C LYS A 490 7.36 23.39 -8.50
N ARG A 491 7.80 22.78 -7.40
CA ARG A 491 9.11 22.11 -7.31
C ARG A 491 9.22 20.96 -8.30
N THR A 492 8.17 20.17 -8.45
CA THR A 492 8.11 19.07 -9.42
C THR A 492 8.26 19.56 -10.86
N LEU A 493 7.54 20.61 -11.23
CA LEU A 493 7.53 21.16 -12.60
C LEU A 493 8.73 22.04 -12.91
N ALA A 494 8.99 23.03 -12.07
CA ALA A 494 9.98 24.08 -12.32
C ALA A 494 11.31 23.89 -11.56
N GLY A 495 11.34 22.97 -10.57
CA GLY A 495 12.52 22.83 -9.72
C GLY A 495 12.73 24.02 -8.79
N PHE A 496 13.99 24.37 -8.59
CA PHE A 496 14.42 25.58 -7.86
C PHE A 496 14.57 26.81 -8.76
N ARG A 497 14.29 26.65 -10.07
CA ARG A 497 14.38 27.72 -11.06
C ARG A 497 13.25 28.73 -10.93
N LYS A 498 13.49 29.94 -11.36
CA LYS A 498 12.49 31.00 -11.43
C LYS A 498 11.69 30.89 -12.74
N ALA A 499 10.79 29.92 -12.84
CA ALA A 499 9.91 29.76 -13.98
C ALA A 499 8.47 30.21 -13.64
N LYS A 500 7.77 30.75 -14.65
CA LYS A 500 6.35 31.12 -14.52
C LYS A 500 5.51 29.84 -14.49
N THR A 501 4.58 29.79 -13.53
CA THR A 501 3.64 28.67 -13.38
C THR A 501 2.23 29.20 -13.10
N ASN A 502 1.20 28.51 -13.61
CA ASN A 502 -0.21 28.89 -13.42
C ASN A 502 -0.83 28.04 -12.32
N MET A 503 -0.63 28.43 -11.08
CA MET A 503 -1.05 27.63 -9.92
C MET A 503 -1.86 28.45 -8.93
N TRP A 504 -2.98 27.87 -8.49
CA TRP A 504 -3.86 28.44 -7.50
C TRP A 504 -4.04 27.49 -6.33
N ALA A 505 -3.91 27.97 -5.10
CA ALA A 505 -4.25 27.24 -3.89
C ALA A 505 -5.31 28.05 -3.13
N PRO A 506 -6.59 27.79 -3.37
CA PRO A 506 -7.68 28.48 -2.67
C PRO A 506 -7.75 28.03 -1.21
N GLU A 507 -8.15 28.93 -0.35
CA GLU A 507 -8.58 28.57 0.98
C GLU A 507 -9.87 27.73 0.89
N ASP A 508 -9.90 26.59 1.58
CA ASP A 508 -11.00 25.61 1.57
C ASP A 508 -11.53 25.24 0.17
N LEU A 509 -10.68 24.58 -0.61
CA LEU A 509 -11.00 24.14 -1.96
C LEU A 509 -12.32 23.34 -2.03
N ILE A 510 -12.56 22.47 -1.07
CA ILE A 510 -13.71 21.58 -1.08
C ILE A 510 -15.02 22.34 -0.90
N ASN A 511 -15.05 23.29 0.04
CA ASN A 511 -16.21 24.15 0.24
C ASN A 511 -16.49 25.03 -0.98
N LYS A 512 -15.44 25.57 -1.62
CA LYS A 512 -15.59 26.34 -2.86
C LYS A 512 -16.20 25.51 -3.99
N ILE A 513 -15.75 24.30 -4.17
CA ILE A 513 -16.32 23.39 -5.20
C ILE A 513 -17.76 23.00 -4.84
N LYS A 514 -18.05 22.70 -3.57
CA LYS A 514 -19.36 22.18 -3.13
C LYS A 514 -20.43 23.28 -3.06
N ASN A 515 -20.11 24.45 -2.52
CA ASN A 515 -21.07 25.47 -2.14
C ASN A 515 -20.97 26.77 -2.98
N GLN A 516 -19.88 26.94 -3.75
CA GLN A 516 -19.60 28.14 -4.54
C GLN A 516 -19.13 27.75 -5.96
N SER A 517 -19.74 26.73 -6.55
CA SER A 517 -19.28 26.10 -7.80
C SER A 517 -19.19 27.11 -8.96
N GLU A 518 -20.17 28.01 -9.14
CA GLU A 518 -20.15 29.01 -10.20
C GLU A 518 -18.98 30.00 -10.06
N LEU A 519 -18.73 30.46 -8.82
CA LEU A 519 -17.60 31.33 -8.55
C LEU A 519 -16.27 30.62 -8.75
N PHE A 520 -16.21 29.35 -8.36
CA PHE A 520 -15.04 28.49 -8.58
C PHE A 520 -14.76 28.34 -10.09
N ILE A 521 -15.76 27.98 -10.89
CA ILE A 521 -15.65 27.84 -12.35
C ILE A 521 -15.17 29.16 -12.98
N LYS A 522 -15.75 30.29 -12.58
CA LYS A 522 -15.33 31.61 -13.07
C LYS A 522 -13.83 31.85 -12.78
N LYS A 523 -13.37 31.55 -11.57
CA LYS A 523 -11.95 31.70 -11.18
C LYS A 523 -11.05 30.75 -11.97
N VAL A 524 -11.49 29.56 -12.31
CA VAL A 524 -10.76 28.63 -13.17
C VAL A 524 -10.60 29.23 -14.58
N HIS A 525 -11.68 29.76 -15.16
CA HIS A 525 -11.60 30.44 -16.46
C HIS A 525 -10.75 31.70 -16.42
N ASP A 526 -10.78 32.47 -15.33
CA ASP A 526 -9.88 33.63 -15.14
C ASP A 526 -8.40 33.20 -15.08
N LEU A 527 -8.10 32.03 -14.47
CA LEU A 527 -6.74 31.51 -14.39
C LEU A 527 -6.21 31.07 -15.76
N ILE A 528 -7.06 30.45 -16.59
CA ILE A 528 -6.68 29.87 -17.89
C ILE A 528 -6.77 30.92 -19.01
N GLY A 529 -7.64 31.92 -18.84
CA GLY A 529 -8.03 32.92 -19.84
C GLY A 529 -9.50 32.73 -20.23
N LYS A 530 -10.29 33.82 -20.15
CA LYS A 530 -11.78 33.77 -20.19
C LYS A 530 -12.37 33.03 -21.37
N ASP A 531 -11.76 33.12 -22.55
CA ASP A 531 -12.28 32.54 -23.79
C ASP A 531 -11.40 31.39 -24.28
N MET A 532 -10.52 30.88 -23.44
CA MET A 532 -9.57 29.83 -23.82
C MET A 532 -10.16 28.45 -23.62
N LYS A 533 -9.98 27.60 -24.64
CA LYS A 533 -10.38 26.20 -24.61
C LYS A 533 -9.54 25.42 -23.60
N ILE A 534 -10.19 24.58 -22.79
CA ILE A 534 -9.53 23.61 -21.91
C ILE A 534 -9.56 22.26 -22.61
N ASN A 535 -8.38 21.70 -22.91
CA ASN A 535 -8.31 20.44 -23.63
C ASN A 535 -8.57 19.25 -22.70
N ALA A 536 -7.93 19.22 -21.53
CA ALA A 536 -8.16 18.12 -20.60
C ALA A 536 -8.14 18.57 -19.13
N ILE A 537 -9.00 17.92 -18.33
CA ILE A 537 -8.92 17.94 -16.86
C ILE A 537 -8.50 16.56 -16.41
N VAL A 538 -7.39 16.47 -15.66
CA VAL A 538 -6.78 15.22 -15.21
C VAL A 538 -6.54 15.25 -13.70
N GLY A 539 -6.39 14.09 -13.08
CA GLY A 539 -5.92 14.02 -11.69
C GLY A 539 -6.52 12.90 -10.86
N ASN A 540 -6.18 12.97 -9.57
CA ASN A 540 -6.69 12.09 -8.53
C ASN A 540 -7.43 12.96 -7.49
N PRO A 541 -8.77 13.05 -7.54
CA PRO A 541 -9.54 13.81 -6.57
C PRO A 541 -9.47 13.16 -5.18
N PRO A 542 -9.73 13.90 -4.10
CA PRO A 542 -9.85 13.32 -2.77
C PRO A 542 -11.05 12.38 -2.71
N TYR A 543 -10.87 11.19 -2.08
CA TYR A 543 -11.88 10.15 -2.10
C TYR A 543 -12.99 10.37 -1.09
N GLN A 544 -12.65 10.83 0.11
CA GLN A 544 -13.59 11.02 1.21
C GLN A 544 -13.16 12.15 2.14
N ILE A 545 -14.10 12.64 2.92
CA ILE A 545 -13.86 13.53 4.06
C ILE A 545 -14.42 12.86 5.30
N ASN A 546 -13.63 12.84 6.37
CA ASN A 546 -14.11 12.50 7.69
C ASN A 546 -14.81 13.72 8.30
N ASP A 547 -16.01 13.54 8.84
CA ASP A 547 -16.83 14.57 9.47
C ASP A 547 -16.38 14.95 10.89
N GLY A 548 -15.21 14.48 11.34
CA GLY A 548 -14.63 14.86 12.63
C GLY A 548 -15.20 14.10 13.84
N SER A 549 -16.16 13.20 13.65
CA SER A 549 -16.87 12.53 14.77
C SER A 549 -16.07 11.44 15.47
N GLY A 550 -14.82 11.16 15.06
CA GLY A 550 -13.97 10.11 15.68
C GLY A 550 -14.52 8.68 15.57
N ALA A 551 -15.65 8.51 14.92
CA ALA A 551 -16.24 7.20 14.65
C ALA A 551 -15.52 6.50 13.48
N SER A 552 -15.59 5.19 13.46
CA SER A 552 -14.96 4.29 12.48
C SER A 552 -14.94 4.80 11.04
N ASP A 553 -14.05 4.26 10.19
CA ASP A 553 -13.94 4.50 8.71
C ASP A 553 -15.31 4.50 7.99
N ASP A 554 -16.34 3.89 8.56
CA ASP A 554 -17.72 3.87 8.06
C ASP A 554 -18.43 5.26 8.11
N ALA A 555 -17.90 6.24 8.87
CA ALA A 555 -18.49 7.58 8.99
C ALA A 555 -18.05 8.54 7.88
N ALA A 556 -16.91 8.29 7.20
CA ALA A 556 -16.38 9.17 6.17
C ALA A 556 -17.30 9.25 4.93
N ASN A 557 -17.54 10.47 4.47
CA ASN A 557 -18.40 10.73 3.31
C ASN A 557 -17.58 10.82 2.02
N PRO A 558 -17.96 10.09 0.93
CA PRO A 558 -17.31 10.21 -0.36
C PRO A 558 -17.51 11.63 -0.94
N ILE A 559 -16.48 12.14 -1.60
CA ILE A 559 -16.49 13.48 -2.21
C ILE A 559 -16.00 13.52 -3.66
N TYR A 560 -15.37 12.46 -4.16
CA TYR A 560 -14.83 12.41 -5.52
C TYR A 560 -15.89 12.68 -6.60
N GLN A 561 -17.17 12.34 -6.38
CA GLN A 561 -18.26 12.62 -7.30
C GLN A 561 -18.48 14.13 -7.52
N ILE A 562 -18.17 14.97 -6.52
CA ILE A 562 -18.27 16.41 -6.65
C ILE A 562 -17.19 16.92 -7.62
N PHE A 563 -15.99 16.33 -7.56
CA PHE A 563 -14.90 16.67 -8.46
C PHE A 563 -15.17 16.24 -9.91
N VAL A 564 -15.81 15.09 -10.13
CA VAL A 564 -16.23 14.66 -11.46
C VAL A 564 -17.26 15.65 -12.05
N ARG A 565 -18.26 16.03 -11.26
CA ARG A 565 -19.29 17.00 -11.68
C ARG A 565 -18.68 18.35 -12.02
N ILE A 566 -17.84 18.92 -11.14
CA ILE A 566 -17.22 20.22 -11.38
C ILE A 566 -16.30 20.18 -12.60
N ALA A 567 -15.56 19.09 -12.81
CA ALA A 567 -14.72 18.93 -13.98
C ALA A 567 -15.54 18.98 -15.28
N LYS A 568 -16.71 18.32 -15.33
CA LYS A 568 -17.63 18.38 -16.48
C LYS A 568 -18.25 19.78 -16.65
N GLN A 569 -18.63 20.46 -15.55
CA GLN A 569 -19.22 21.82 -15.56
C GLN A 569 -18.23 22.89 -16.05
N ILE A 570 -16.93 22.71 -15.87
CA ILE A 570 -15.88 23.58 -16.44
C ILE A 570 -15.86 23.48 -17.98
N ARG A 571 -16.51 22.50 -18.57
CA ARG A 571 -16.62 22.27 -20.02
C ARG A 571 -15.30 22.06 -20.77
N PRO A 572 -14.42 21.17 -20.32
CA PRO A 572 -13.25 20.78 -21.09
C PRO A 572 -13.64 19.90 -22.30
N GLU A 573 -12.68 19.61 -23.18
CA GLU A 573 -12.88 18.58 -24.21
C GLU A 573 -12.83 17.20 -23.60
N TYR A 574 -11.90 16.97 -22.68
CA TYR A 574 -11.67 15.67 -22.03
C TYR A 574 -11.60 15.76 -20.52
N VAL A 575 -12.16 14.77 -19.84
CA VAL A 575 -11.98 14.56 -18.39
C VAL A 575 -11.44 13.15 -18.15
N SER A 576 -10.36 13.05 -17.42
CA SER A 576 -9.78 11.77 -17.02
C SER A 576 -9.35 11.82 -15.56
N LEU A 577 -10.09 11.10 -14.71
CA LEU A 577 -9.90 11.08 -13.26
C LEU A 577 -9.85 9.65 -12.75
N ILE A 578 -8.99 9.41 -11.73
CA ILE A 578 -8.91 8.14 -11.01
C ILE A 578 -9.69 8.24 -9.69
N MET A 579 -10.53 7.25 -9.40
CA MET A 579 -11.42 7.28 -8.24
C MET A 579 -11.80 5.87 -7.77
N PRO A 580 -12.29 5.71 -6.52
CA PRO A 580 -12.81 4.42 -6.05
C PRO A 580 -13.96 3.88 -6.91
N SER A 581 -13.95 2.57 -7.22
CA SER A 581 -15.00 1.92 -8.03
C SER A 581 -16.29 1.64 -7.26
N LYS A 582 -16.32 1.86 -5.97
CA LYS A 582 -17.49 1.55 -5.10
C LYS A 582 -18.80 2.17 -5.56
N TRP A 583 -18.76 3.33 -6.24
CA TRP A 583 -19.94 3.98 -6.80
C TRP A 583 -20.69 3.11 -7.81
N MET A 584 -19.99 2.18 -8.49
CA MET A 584 -20.60 1.32 -9.53
C MET A 584 -21.62 0.34 -8.95
N ILE A 585 -21.34 -0.21 -7.77
CA ILE A 585 -22.07 -1.33 -7.18
C ILE A 585 -22.84 -1.00 -5.90
N GLY A 586 -22.52 0.11 -5.23
CA GLY A 586 -23.13 0.42 -3.95
C GLY A 586 -22.61 1.72 -3.35
N GLY A 587 -22.39 1.70 -2.05
CA GLY A 587 -21.89 2.82 -1.27
C GLY A 587 -22.96 3.62 -0.57
N LYS A 588 -22.57 4.78 0.00
CA LYS A 588 -23.49 5.66 0.73
C LYS A 588 -24.55 6.25 -0.21
N ALA A 589 -25.69 6.63 0.34
CA ALA A 589 -26.84 7.16 -0.40
C ALA A 589 -26.48 8.30 -1.38
N VAL A 590 -25.46 9.12 -1.04
CA VAL A 590 -24.96 10.21 -1.89
C VAL A 590 -24.38 9.72 -3.25
N LEU A 591 -23.97 8.45 -3.34
CA LEU A 591 -23.42 7.88 -4.57
C LEU A 591 -24.52 7.36 -5.53
N LYS A 592 -25.75 7.13 -5.06
CA LYS A 592 -26.83 6.62 -5.90
C LYS A 592 -27.19 7.59 -7.05
N PRO A 593 -27.40 8.90 -6.83
CA PRO A 593 -27.59 9.85 -7.93
C PRO A 593 -26.39 9.94 -8.86
N PHE A 594 -25.18 9.96 -8.33
CA PHE A 594 -23.96 10.00 -9.13
C PHE A 594 -23.81 8.77 -10.03
N ARG A 595 -24.10 7.57 -9.51
CA ARG A 595 -24.11 6.34 -10.30
C ARG A 595 -25.07 6.44 -11.46
N LYS A 596 -26.30 6.91 -11.20
CA LYS A 596 -27.30 7.10 -12.25
C LYS A 596 -26.81 8.07 -13.33
N GLU A 597 -26.25 9.22 -12.95
CA GLU A 597 -25.65 10.19 -13.88
C GLU A 597 -24.56 9.57 -14.75
N MET A 598 -23.65 8.78 -14.14
CA MET A 598 -22.55 8.12 -14.87
C MET A 598 -23.05 6.99 -15.77
N MET A 599 -24.09 6.26 -15.37
CA MET A 599 -24.66 5.18 -16.18
C MET A 599 -25.42 5.69 -17.42
N GLU A 600 -26.02 6.86 -17.32
CA GLU A 600 -26.78 7.50 -18.40
C GLU A 600 -25.88 8.39 -19.30
N ASP A 601 -24.65 8.65 -18.90
CA ASP A 601 -23.72 9.53 -19.61
C ASP A 601 -23.07 8.80 -20.81
N LYS A 602 -23.50 9.16 -22.02
CA LYS A 602 -22.98 8.60 -23.27
C LYS A 602 -21.61 9.15 -23.70
N HIS A 603 -21.10 10.13 -23.00
CA HIS A 603 -19.81 10.76 -23.27
C HIS A 603 -18.61 10.01 -22.65
N ILE A 604 -18.86 8.92 -21.90
CA ILE A 604 -17.80 8.10 -21.30
C ILE A 604 -17.26 7.15 -22.36
N ALA A 605 -16.12 7.47 -22.93
CA ALA A 605 -15.48 6.71 -23.99
C ALA A 605 -14.82 5.43 -23.46
N SER A 606 -14.17 5.47 -22.30
CA SER A 606 -13.53 4.29 -21.69
C SER A 606 -13.58 4.32 -20.17
N ILE A 607 -13.61 3.14 -19.56
CA ILE A 607 -13.39 2.91 -18.12
C ILE A 607 -12.41 1.76 -17.96
N TYR A 608 -11.44 1.94 -17.07
CA TYR A 608 -10.52 0.91 -16.62
C TYR A 608 -10.76 0.68 -15.14
N ASP A 609 -11.15 -0.52 -14.77
CA ASP A 609 -11.66 -0.86 -13.45
C ASP A 609 -10.90 -2.01 -12.82
N TYR A 610 -10.20 -1.74 -11.75
CA TYR A 610 -9.37 -2.67 -10.99
C TYR A 610 -10.09 -3.11 -9.71
N GLU A 611 -10.35 -4.39 -9.58
CA GLU A 611 -11.00 -4.96 -8.40
C GLU A 611 -10.11 -4.83 -7.17
N ASP A 612 -8.82 -5.12 -7.33
CA ASP A 612 -7.82 -4.90 -6.28
C ASP A 612 -7.17 -3.52 -6.42
N SER A 613 -7.41 -2.67 -5.43
CA SER A 613 -6.75 -1.35 -5.36
C SER A 613 -5.23 -1.43 -5.19
N GLY A 614 -4.71 -2.56 -4.71
CA GLY A 614 -3.27 -2.82 -4.58
C GLY A 614 -2.54 -2.80 -5.92
N GLU A 615 -3.22 -3.11 -7.03
CA GLU A 615 -2.71 -2.97 -8.40
C GLU A 615 -2.32 -1.52 -8.74
N CYS A 616 -3.01 -0.54 -8.17
CA CYS A 616 -2.73 0.88 -8.36
C CYS A 616 -1.93 1.47 -7.19
N PHE A 617 -2.30 1.14 -5.95
CA PHE A 617 -1.76 1.77 -4.75
C PHE A 617 -1.24 0.73 -3.77
N ASN A 618 0.05 0.39 -3.88
CA ASN A 618 0.70 -0.60 -3.01
C ASN A 618 0.44 -0.31 -1.52
N GLY A 619 -0.02 -1.32 -0.80
CA GLY A 619 -0.25 -1.24 0.65
C GLY A 619 -1.51 -0.47 1.07
N GLN A 620 -2.32 0.03 0.12
CA GLN A 620 -3.59 0.70 0.39
C GLN A 620 -4.77 -0.15 -0.06
N HIS A 621 -5.57 -0.58 0.89
CA HIS A 621 -6.83 -1.26 0.58
C HIS A 621 -7.96 -0.23 0.46
N ILE A 622 -8.51 -0.08 -0.76
CA ILE A 622 -9.65 0.79 -1.04
C ILE A 622 -10.84 -0.11 -1.36
N ASP A 623 -11.83 -0.04 -0.50
CA ASP A 623 -13.01 -0.89 -0.58
C ASP A 623 -13.78 -0.68 -1.91
N GLY A 624 -14.00 -1.78 -2.63
CA GLY A 624 -14.63 -1.80 -3.95
C GLY A 624 -13.66 -1.62 -5.14
N GLY A 625 -12.35 -1.40 -4.88
CA GLY A 625 -11.35 -1.23 -5.94
C GLY A 625 -11.23 0.19 -6.47
N ILE A 626 -10.51 0.35 -7.57
CA ILE A 626 -10.17 1.64 -8.19
C ILE A 626 -10.54 1.62 -9.67
N CYS A 627 -11.06 2.73 -10.17
CA CYS A 627 -11.22 2.94 -11.61
C CYS A 627 -10.72 4.30 -12.06
N TYR A 628 -10.36 4.38 -13.34
CA TYR A 628 -10.18 5.64 -14.04
C TYR A 628 -10.94 5.58 -15.37
N PHE A 629 -11.26 6.75 -15.88
CA PHE A 629 -12.10 6.86 -17.07
C PHE A 629 -11.68 7.99 -17.98
N LEU A 630 -12.06 7.88 -19.24
CA LEU A 630 -12.05 8.96 -20.23
C LEU A 630 -13.48 9.39 -20.53
N TRP A 631 -13.79 10.63 -20.22
CA TRP A 631 -14.97 11.33 -20.69
C TRP A 631 -14.57 12.32 -21.80
N SER A 632 -15.31 12.35 -22.90
CA SER A 632 -15.06 13.27 -24.01
C SER A 632 -16.34 14.00 -24.38
N ARG A 633 -16.29 15.32 -24.44
CA ARG A 633 -17.46 16.16 -24.75
C ARG A 633 -18.07 15.87 -26.13
N LYS A 634 -17.23 15.45 -27.08
CA LYS A 634 -17.66 15.15 -28.45
C LYS A 634 -18.09 13.69 -28.65
N TYR A 635 -17.74 12.82 -27.73
CA TYR A 635 -18.04 11.41 -27.84
C TYR A 635 -19.50 11.13 -27.47
N GLU A 636 -20.20 10.41 -28.32
CA GLU A 636 -21.49 9.79 -27.99
C GLU A 636 -21.48 8.34 -28.47
N GLY A 637 -21.50 7.41 -27.53
CA GLY A 637 -21.44 6.00 -27.91
C GLY A 637 -21.40 5.03 -26.76
N LEU A 638 -20.94 3.82 -27.07
CA LEU A 638 -20.74 2.74 -26.12
C LEU A 638 -19.42 2.92 -25.39
N THR A 639 -19.40 2.63 -24.11
CA THR A 639 -18.18 2.69 -23.31
C THR A 639 -17.28 1.47 -23.54
N ASN A 640 -16.02 1.69 -23.85
CA ASN A 640 -14.99 0.65 -23.79
C ASN A 640 -14.65 0.36 -22.33
N TYR A 641 -15.17 -0.73 -21.79
CA TYR A 641 -15.06 -1.08 -20.37
C TYR A 641 -14.05 -2.20 -20.18
N THR A 642 -12.94 -1.90 -19.55
CA THR A 642 -11.89 -2.85 -19.20
C THR A 642 -11.97 -3.17 -17.72
N TYR A 643 -12.22 -4.43 -17.36
CA TYR A 643 -12.27 -4.92 -16.00
C TYR A 643 -11.09 -5.83 -15.71
N LYS A 644 -10.40 -5.56 -14.60
CA LYS A 644 -9.28 -6.35 -14.09
C LYS A 644 -9.69 -7.00 -12.77
N PRO A 645 -10.11 -8.28 -12.78
CA PRO A 645 -10.36 -9.01 -11.55
C PRO A 645 -9.06 -9.31 -10.82
N THR A 646 -9.18 -9.61 -9.54
CA THR A 646 -8.04 -9.98 -8.68
C THR A 646 -7.41 -11.29 -9.18
N ASN A 647 -6.10 -11.28 -9.43
CA ASN A 647 -5.33 -12.44 -9.88
C ASN A 647 -5.72 -13.04 -11.23
N GLU A 648 -6.49 -12.34 -12.05
CA GLU A 648 -6.86 -12.76 -13.41
C GLU A 648 -6.38 -11.74 -14.45
N LYS A 649 -6.46 -12.10 -15.73
CA LYS A 649 -6.25 -11.16 -16.84
C LYS A 649 -7.41 -10.19 -16.95
N SER A 650 -7.16 -9.02 -17.52
CA SER A 650 -8.20 -8.03 -17.78
C SER A 650 -9.13 -8.48 -18.90
N PHE A 651 -10.41 -8.10 -18.77
CA PHE A 651 -11.44 -8.34 -19.76
C PHE A 651 -11.94 -7.00 -20.31
N CYS A 652 -11.99 -6.89 -21.63
CA CYS A 652 -12.49 -5.69 -22.30
C CYS A 652 -13.85 -5.95 -22.94
N SER A 653 -14.73 -4.97 -22.90
CA SER A 653 -16.03 -5.01 -23.55
C SER A 653 -16.48 -3.63 -23.99
N ILE A 654 -17.19 -3.57 -25.10
CA ILE A 654 -17.82 -2.35 -25.60
C ILE A 654 -19.32 -2.45 -25.30
N ARG A 655 -19.83 -1.58 -24.40
CA ARG A 655 -21.20 -1.71 -23.92
C ARG A 655 -21.78 -0.39 -23.40
N HIS A 656 -23.10 -0.34 -23.26
CA HIS A 656 -23.70 0.67 -22.40
C HIS A 656 -23.36 0.38 -20.91
N LEU A 657 -23.16 1.42 -20.12
CA LEU A 657 -22.97 1.26 -18.66
C LEU A 657 -24.28 0.90 -17.98
N SER A 658 -25.41 1.37 -18.50
CA SER A 658 -26.75 0.97 -18.07
C SER A 658 -27.30 -0.10 -18.99
N ASP A 659 -27.81 -1.18 -18.42
CA ASP A 659 -28.60 -2.22 -19.12
C ASP A 659 -30.12 -1.97 -19.10
N GLY A 660 -30.53 -0.86 -18.46
CA GLY A 660 -31.92 -0.48 -18.29
C GLY A 660 -32.68 -1.28 -17.21
N ASN A 661 -32.10 -2.35 -16.68
CA ASN A 661 -32.75 -3.25 -15.72
C ASN A 661 -32.12 -3.20 -14.33
N SER A 662 -30.92 -2.63 -14.21
CA SER A 662 -30.17 -2.59 -12.96
C SER A 662 -29.82 -1.14 -12.57
N ASP A 663 -29.86 -0.85 -11.27
CA ASP A 663 -29.41 0.42 -10.71
C ASP A 663 -27.89 0.40 -10.35
N ILE A 664 -27.19 -0.66 -10.74
CA ILE A 664 -25.74 -0.83 -10.56
C ILE A 664 -25.07 -1.20 -11.89
N ILE A 665 -23.75 -0.97 -11.95
CA ILE A 665 -22.90 -1.43 -13.06
C ILE A 665 -22.38 -2.82 -12.75
N ILE A 666 -22.67 -3.78 -13.60
CA ILE A 666 -22.11 -5.12 -13.52
C ILE A 666 -20.69 -5.04 -14.09
N ARG A 667 -19.69 -5.23 -13.25
CA ARG A 667 -18.28 -4.99 -13.60
C ARG A 667 -17.72 -6.07 -14.52
N ASP A 668 -18.03 -7.35 -14.25
CA ASP A 668 -17.59 -8.50 -15.05
C ASP A 668 -18.64 -8.88 -16.10
N ASN A 669 -18.27 -8.86 -17.37
CA ASN A 669 -19.18 -9.21 -18.47
C ASN A 669 -19.64 -10.66 -18.45
N ARG A 670 -18.85 -11.60 -17.94
CA ARG A 670 -19.27 -12.99 -17.77
C ARG A 670 -20.50 -13.08 -16.86
N ARG A 671 -20.52 -12.21 -15.83
CA ARG A 671 -21.67 -12.07 -14.91
C ARG A 671 -22.88 -11.44 -15.61
N GLN A 672 -22.62 -10.48 -16.52
CA GLN A 672 -23.68 -9.79 -17.24
C GLN A 672 -24.52 -10.76 -18.10
N SER A 673 -23.90 -11.70 -18.78
CA SER A 673 -24.60 -12.69 -19.60
C SER A 673 -25.56 -13.53 -18.76
N ILE A 674 -25.11 -14.04 -17.62
CA ILE A 674 -25.94 -14.81 -16.68
C ILE A 674 -27.09 -13.95 -16.14
N ILE A 675 -26.80 -12.73 -15.69
CA ILE A 675 -27.81 -11.84 -15.10
C ILE A 675 -28.88 -11.46 -16.12
N ASN A 676 -28.53 -11.23 -17.38
CA ASN A 676 -29.49 -10.90 -18.42
C ASN A 676 -30.57 -12.01 -18.64
N LYS A 677 -30.20 -13.28 -18.42
CA LYS A 677 -31.13 -14.43 -18.53
C LYS A 677 -32.15 -14.49 -17.39
N ILE A 678 -31.81 -13.90 -16.24
CA ILE A 678 -32.63 -14.01 -15.01
C ILE A 678 -33.27 -12.68 -14.56
N SER A 679 -32.84 -11.54 -15.09
CA SER A 679 -33.19 -10.20 -14.58
C SER A 679 -34.68 -9.83 -14.71
N LYS A 680 -35.43 -10.53 -15.55
CA LYS A 680 -36.88 -10.32 -15.77
C LYS A 680 -37.76 -11.15 -14.83
N LEU A 681 -37.19 -11.96 -13.97
CA LEU A 681 -37.91 -12.87 -13.07
C LEU A 681 -38.15 -12.22 -11.69
N GLN A 682 -39.11 -12.79 -10.97
CA GLN A 682 -39.32 -12.39 -9.56
C GLN A 682 -38.08 -12.69 -8.74
N SER A 683 -37.64 -11.67 -7.97
CA SER A 683 -36.44 -11.78 -7.16
C SER A 683 -36.71 -12.43 -5.81
N PHE A 684 -35.79 -13.30 -5.40
CA PHE A 684 -35.76 -13.88 -4.05
C PHE A 684 -35.70 -12.83 -2.93
N SER A 685 -35.22 -11.61 -3.26
CA SER A 685 -35.20 -10.49 -2.30
C SER A 685 -36.57 -10.18 -1.71
N GLN A 686 -37.68 -10.54 -2.38
CA GLN A 686 -39.04 -10.32 -1.89
C GLN A 686 -39.34 -11.09 -0.60
N ILE A 687 -38.69 -12.23 -0.39
CA ILE A 687 -38.84 -13.04 0.83
C ILE A 687 -37.72 -12.85 1.84
N VAL A 688 -36.81 -11.89 1.60
CA VAL A 688 -35.72 -11.52 2.52
C VAL A 688 -36.12 -10.27 3.29
N SER A 689 -35.96 -10.32 4.61
CA SER A 689 -36.34 -9.21 5.48
C SER A 689 -35.47 -7.97 5.32
N ALA A 690 -36.04 -6.81 5.62
CA ALA A 690 -35.22 -5.62 5.91
C ALA A 690 -34.43 -5.80 7.23
N ARG A 691 -33.51 -4.89 7.47
CA ARG A 691 -32.72 -4.79 8.71
C ARG A 691 -33.60 -4.76 9.95
N LYS A 692 -33.15 -5.40 11.03
CA LYS A 692 -33.91 -5.55 12.29
C LYS A 692 -35.27 -6.23 12.10
N PRO A 693 -35.30 -7.50 11.70
CA PRO A 693 -36.55 -8.18 11.34
C PRO A 693 -37.57 -8.21 12.49
N PHE A 694 -37.11 -8.39 13.71
CA PHE A 694 -37.98 -8.40 14.92
C PHE A 694 -37.83 -7.15 15.81
N GLY A 695 -37.07 -6.13 15.35
CA GLY A 695 -36.83 -4.90 16.09
C GLY A 695 -35.77 -5.01 17.21
N ILE A 696 -35.10 -6.15 17.33
CA ILE A 696 -34.15 -6.47 18.41
C ILE A 696 -32.73 -6.03 17.98
N ASN A 697 -32.03 -5.30 18.85
CA ASN A 697 -30.69 -4.80 18.59
C ASN A 697 -29.62 -5.90 18.65
N THR A 698 -28.50 -5.69 17.96
CA THR A 698 -27.35 -6.62 17.94
C THR A 698 -26.75 -6.83 19.34
N ASP A 699 -26.71 -5.78 20.16
CA ASP A 699 -26.03 -5.74 21.45
C ASP A 699 -26.87 -6.24 22.64
N ILE A 700 -28.04 -6.81 22.39
CA ILE A 700 -28.96 -7.28 23.45
C ILE A 700 -28.30 -8.26 24.44
N PHE A 701 -27.40 -9.12 23.98
CA PHE A 701 -26.66 -10.05 24.84
C PHE A 701 -25.48 -9.38 25.57
N ASN A 702 -24.91 -8.31 25.04
CA ASN A 702 -23.82 -7.58 25.67
C ASN A 702 -24.31 -6.55 26.69
N ASN A 703 -25.49 -5.94 26.45
CA ASN A 703 -26.07 -4.85 27.22
C ASN A 703 -27.46 -5.22 27.75
N LYS A 704 -27.58 -6.37 28.36
CA LYS A 704 -28.85 -6.96 28.83
C LYS A 704 -29.68 -5.97 29.69
N SER A 705 -29.01 -5.17 30.52
CA SER A 705 -29.66 -4.16 31.38
C SER A 705 -30.31 -3.00 30.64
N SER A 706 -29.90 -2.75 29.39
CA SER A 706 -30.47 -1.70 28.55
C SER A 706 -31.79 -2.10 27.86
N TYR A 707 -32.17 -3.38 27.97
CA TYR A 707 -33.33 -3.96 27.29
C TYR A 707 -34.22 -4.78 28.26
N PRO A 708 -34.67 -4.21 29.38
CA PRO A 708 -35.41 -4.94 30.43
C PRO A 708 -36.74 -5.50 29.94
N GLU A 709 -37.35 -4.90 28.92
CA GLU A 709 -38.63 -5.32 28.35
C GLU A 709 -38.59 -6.72 27.73
N TYR A 710 -37.40 -7.16 27.23
CA TYR A 710 -37.28 -8.49 26.62
C TYR A 710 -37.13 -9.62 27.65
N LYS A 711 -36.87 -9.35 28.94
CA LYS A 711 -36.65 -10.33 30.00
C LYS A 711 -35.71 -11.47 29.59
N LEU A 712 -34.58 -11.12 28.95
CA LEU A 712 -33.61 -12.09 28.39
C LEU A 712 -33.11 -13.06 29.46
N ASN A 713 -33.34 -14.39 29.26
CA ASN A 713 -32.96 -15.48 30.14
C ASN A 713 -32.28 -16.61 29.36
N ASP A 714 -31.47 -17.40 30.05
CA ASP A 714 -30.77 -18.55 29.47
C ASP A 714 -31.65 -19.81 29.39
N LYS A 715 -32.79 -19.83 30.17
CA LYS A 715 -33.76 -20.94 30.19
C LYS A 715 -35.14 -20.47 29.73
N PRO A 716 -35.90 -21.35 29.09
CA PRO A 716 -37.27 -21.02 28.68
C PRO A 716 -38.19 -20.73 29.90
N TYR A 717 -39.13 -19.84 29.71
CA TYR A 717 -40.17 -19.49 30.64
C TYR A 717 -41.51 -19.26 29.92
N GLU A 718 -42.58 -19.07 30.66
CA GLU A 718 -43.89 -18.89 30.07
C GLU A 718 -43.94 -17.71 29.10
N ASN A 719 -44.52 -17.91 27.89
CA ASN A 719 -44.58 -16.97 26.79
C ASN A 719 -43.21 -16.56 26.22
N SER A 720 -42.13 -17.27 26.54
CA SER A 720 -40.82 -17.00 25.96
C SER A 720 -40.63 -17.62 24.58
N VAL A 721 -39.79 -16.97 23.73
CA VAL A 721 -39.35 -17.48 22.44
C VAL A 721 -37.83 -17.49 22.39
N LEU A 722 -37.26 -18.42 21.61
CA LEU A 722 -35.81 -18.57 21.47
C LEU A 722 -35.26 -17.45 20.58
N LEU A 723 -34.32 -16.66 21.10
CA LEU A 723 -33.62 -15.61 20.39
C LEU A 723 -32.22 -16.06 19.95
N TRP A 724 -31.90 -15.92 18.69
CA TRP A 724 -30.54 -15.98 18.15
C TRP A 724 -29.91 -14.60 18.09
N GLY A 725 -28.66 -14.49 18.57
CA GLY A 725 -27.89 -13.27 18.55
C GLY A 725 -26.38 -13.52 18.58
N VAL A 726 -25.61 -12.52 18.96
CA VAL A 726 -24.17 -12.61 19.17
C VAL A 726 -23.78 -12.00 20.50
N TYR A 727 -22.73 -12.56 21.11
CA TYR A 727 -22.11 -12.06 22.33
C TYR A 727 -20.61 -11.83 22.08
N GLY A 728 -20.05 -10.72 22.56
CA GLY A 728 -18.64 -10.35 22.39
C GLY A 728 -18.44 -9.06 21.60
N ILE A 729 -17.15 -8.64 21.48
CA ILE A 729 -16.72 -7.41 20.80
C ILE A 729 -16.19 -7.76 19.42
N LYS A 730 -16.04 -6.78 18.54
CA LYS A 730 -15.46 -6.87 17.19
C LYS A 730 -14.29 -7.86 17.11
N GLY A 731 -14.38 -8.83 16.22
CA GLY A 731 -13.34 -9.83 15.95
C GLY A 731 -13.37 -11.09 16.81
N GLY A 732 -14.18 -11.10 17.91
CA GLY A 732 -14.37 -12.26 18.80
C GLY A 732 -15.83 -12.59 19.11
N ALA A 733 -16.78 -11.99 18.39
CA ALA A 733 -18.21 -12.24 18.63
C ALA A 733 -18.59 -13.68 18.28
N LYS A 734 -19.25 -14.38 19.24
CA LYS A 734 -19.74 -15.75 19.04
C LYS A 734 -21.26 -15.75 18.96
N ARG A 735 -21.81 -16.66 18.16
CA ARG A 735 -23.26 -16.91 18.15
C ARG A 735 -23.72 -17.41 19.53
N ILE A 736 -24.84 -16.88 19.98
CA ILE A 736 -25.44 -17.23 21.27
C ILE A 736 -26.96 -17.27 21.13
N THR A 737 -27.61 -18.07 21.98
CA THR A 737 -29.07 -18.11 22.10
C THR A 737 -29.50 -17.78 23.52
N GLY A 738 -30.72 -17.28 23.64
CA GLY A 738 -31.39 -17.02 24.90
C GLY A 738 -32.90 -16.96 24.70
N TYR A 739 -33.66 -16.82 25.75
CA TYR A 739 -35.14 -16.76 25.72
C TYR A 739 -35.60 -15.35 26.06
N ILE A 740 -36.54 -14.82 25.28
CA ILE A 740 -37.11 -13.48 25.47
C ILE A 740 -38.64 -13.54 25.50
N ASP A 741 -39.27 -12.56 26.14
CA ASP A 741 -40.73 -12.45 26.19
C ASP A 741 -41.27 -12.13 24.79
N SER A 742 -42.11 -13.02 24.26
CA SER A 742 -42.70 -12.85 22.93
C SER A 742 -43.56 -11.59 22.81
N ASN A 743 -44.12 -11.10 23.94
CA ASN A 743 -44.95 -9.91 24.00
C ASN A 743 -44.12 -8.60 23.78
N ALA A 744 -42.84 -8.63 24.07
CA ALA A 744 -41.92 -7.52 23.83
C ALA A 744 -41.63 -7.30 22.34
N ILE A 745 -41.87 -8.29 21.50
CA ILE A 745 -41.61 -8.24 20.05
C ILE A 745 -42.74 -7.46 19.35
N LYS A 746 -42.44 -6.29 18.82
CA LYS A 746 -43.43 -5.41 18.19
C LYS A 746 -43.43 -5.51 16.63
N LYS A 747 -42.32 -5.95 16.03
CA LYS A 747 -42.16 -6.01 14.59
C LYS A 747 -42.26 -7.45 14.09
N ASN A 748 -43.00 -7.67 12.99
CA ASN A 748 -43.21 -8.97 12.33
C ASN A 748 -43.61 -10.10 13.30
N ARG A 749 -44.45 -9.78 14.25
CA ARG A 749 -44.90 -10.72 15.27
C ARG A 749 -45.56 -11.99 14.70
N GLN A 750 -46.24 -11.85 13.56
CA GLN A 750 -46.83 -12.97 12.81
C GLN A 750 -45.81 -13.99 12.30
N TRP A 751 -44.52 -13.60 12.18
CA TRP A 751 -43.48 -14.53 11.74
C TRP A 751 -42.97 -15.43 12.89
N ILE A 752 -43.26 -15.14 14.15
CA ILE A 752 -42.78 -15.94 15.29
C ILE A 752 -43.16 -17.38 15.09
N ASN A 753 -44.42 -17.67 14.72
CA ASN A 753 -44.98 -19.01 14.60
C ASN A 753 -44.90 -19.58 13.18
N LYS A 754 -44.02 -19.05 12.33
CA LYS A 754 -43.76 -19.53 10.97
C LYS A 754 -42.33 -20.13 10.87
N TYR A 755 -42.14 -20.96 9.87
CA TYR A 755 -40.83 -21.50 9.51
C TYR A 755 -40.00 -20.43 8.83
N LYS A 756 -38.69 -20.32 9.15
CA LYS A 756 -37.79 -19.23 8.66
C LYS A 756 -36.37 -19.75 8.58
N LEU A 757 -35.54 -19.06 7.74
CA LEU A 757 -34.11 -19.21 7.74
C LEU A 757 -33.48 -17.89 8.22
N PHE A 758 -32.34 -17.99 8.93
CA PHE A 758 -31.58 -16.81 9.31
C PHE A 758 -30.21 -16.84 8.64
N ILE A 759 -29.86 -15.76 7.95
CA ILE A 759 -28.55 -15.55 7.37
C ILE A 759 -27.83 -14.41 8.07
N SER A 760 -26.53 -14.58 8.33
CA SER A 760 -25.72 -13.54 8.97
C SER A 760 -25.66 -12.28 8.11
N LYS A 761 -25.86 -11.12 8.73
CA LYS A 761 -25.83 -9.80 8.08
C LYS A 761 -24.43 -9.40 7.56
N ALA A 762 -23.35 -9.98 8.10
CA ALA A 762 -21.99 -9.68 7.69
C ALA A 762 -21.14 -10.94 7.70
N TYR A 763 -20.36 -11.11 6.65
CA TYR A 763 -19.31 -12.12 6.54
C TYR A 763 -18.24 -11.64 5.53
N SER A 764 -17.06 -12.30 5.50
CA SER A 764 -15.94 -11.85 4.65
C SER A 764 -16.38 -11.56 3.22
N ALA A 765 -15.90 -10.46 2.64
CA ALA A 765 -16.21 -10.09 1.26
C ALA A 765 -15.73 -11.15 0.27
N ASP A 766 -14.61 -11.81 0.58
CA ASP A 766 -13.98 -12.84 -0.25
C ASP A 766 -14.62 -14.22 -0.07
N ALA A 767 -15.51 -14.37 0.91
CA ALA A 767 -16.24 -15.62 1.12
C ALA A 767 -17.38 -15.73 0.09
N ILE A 768 -17.18 -16.58 -0.90
CA ILE A 768 -18.20 -16.95 -1.90
C ILE A 768 -19.25 -17.87 -1.24
N VAL A 769 -18.93 -18.47 -0.12
CA VAL A 769 -19.82 -19.30 0.68
C VAL A 769 -20.50 -18.42 1.73
N PRO A 770 -21.85 -18.33 1.74
CA PRO A 770 -22.53 -17.74 2.89
C PRO A 770 -22.19 -18.52 4.16
N PRO A 771 -22.14 -17.87 5.33
CA PRO A 771 -22.00 -18.60 6.58
C PRO A 771 -23.20 -19.54 6.77
N GLU A 772 -22.99 -20.56 7.58
CA GLU A 772 -24.04 -21.52 7.96
C GLU A 772 -25.38 -20.83 8.23
N ILE A 773 -26.40 -21.25 7.48
CA ILE A 773 -27.77 -20.75 7.58
C ILE A 773 -28.42 -21.42 8.77
N ILE A 774 -29.10 -20.64 9.61
CA ILE A 774 -29.80 -21.16 10.77
C ILE A 774 -31.22 -21.52 10.35
N ILE A 775 -31.58 -22.78 10.50
CA ILE A 775 -32.95 -23.29 10.29
C ILE A 775 -33.74 -22.94 11.55
N ALA A 776 -34.69 -22.02 11.42
CA ALA A 776 -35.49 -21.51 12.53
C ALA A 776 -36.93 -22.01 12.44
N PRO A 777 -37.33 -23.01 13.29
CA PRO A 777 -38.71 -23.48 13.39
C PRO A 777 -39.64 -22.42 14.01
N PRO A 778 -40.94 -22.67 14.13
CA PRO A 778 -41.85 -21.84 14.91
C PRO A 778 -41.34 -21.61 16.33
N GLY A 779 -41.57 -20.40 16.90
CA GLY A 779 -41.10 -20.02 18.23
C GLY A 779 -39.67 -19.52 18.31
N VAL A 780 -38.99 -19.28 17.14
CA VAL A 780 -37.62 -18.81 17.08
C VAL A 780 -37.56 -17.44 16.39
N VAL A 781 -36.76 -16.52 16.98
CA VAL A 781 -36.55 -15.17 16.48
C VAL A 781 -35.04 -14.81 16.45
N CYS A 782 -34.67 -13.69 15.85
CA CYS A 782 -33.26 -13.26 15.78
C CYS A 782 -33.10 -11.75 16.07
N SER A 783 -31.90 -11.39 16.50
CA SER A 783 -31.47 -9.98 16.61
C SER A 783 -31.13 -9.41 15.24
N GLU A 784 -30.80 -8.12 15.21
CA GLU A 784 -30.33 -7.39 13.99
C GLU A 784 -29.10 -8.00 13.33
N THR A 785 -28.39 -8.89 13.98
CA THR A 785 -27.21 -9.60 13.44
C THR A 785 -27.57 -10.48 12.24
N PHE A 786 -28.84 -10.88 12.15
CA PHE A 786 -29.35 -11.75 11.10
C PHE A 786 -30.44 -11.07 10.27
N LEU A 787 -30.57 -11.51 9.01
CA LEU A 787 -31.75 -11.30 8.17
C LEU A 787 -32.59 -12.57 8.20
N VAL A 788 -33.89 -12.40 8.06
CA VAL A 788 -34.87 -13.50 7.95
C VAL A 788 -35.16 -13.75 6.47
N ILE A 789 -35.16 -15.01 6.07
CA ILE A 789 -35.64 -15.50 4.78
C ILE A 789 -36.93 -16.28 5.04
N GLY A 790 -37.97 -15.99 4.30
CA GLY A 790 -39.32 -16.49 4.51
C GLY A 790 -40.32 -15.36 4.88
N PRO A 791 -41.43 -15.66 5.59
CA PRO A 791 -41.81 -16.91 6.24
C PRO A 791 -42.26 -17.99 5.26
N PHE A 792 -42.12 -19.27 5.68
CA PHE A 792 -42.61 -20.46 4.98
C PHE A 792 -43.76 -21.09 5.76
N GLU A 793 -44.65 -21.79 5.02
CA GLU A 793 -45.83 -22.40 5.63
C GLU A 793 -45.49 -23.70 6.39
N ASN A 794 -44.51 -24.45 5.92
CA ASN A 794 -44.13 -25.74 6.51
C ASN A 794 -42.61 -25.96 6.45
N SER A 795 -42.13 -27.02 7.07
CA SER A 795 -40.72 -27.38 7.15
C SER A 795 -40.15 -27.85 5.79
N VAL A 796 -40.97 -28.37 4.91
CA VAL A 796 -40.51 -28.83 3.58
C VAL A 796 -40.11 -27.64 2.72
N GLU A 797 -40.98 -26.62 2.63
CA GLU A 797 -40.66 -25.37 1.93
C GLU A 797 -39.42 -24.69 2.50
N GLN A 798 -39.31 -24.64 3.83
CA GLN A 798 -38.14 -24.12 4.52
C GLN A 798 -36.85 -24.88 4.10
N ASN A 799 -36.89 -26.20 4.08
CA ASN A 799 -35.75 -27.03 3.73
C ASN A 799 -35.38 -26.88 2.25
N ASN A 800 -36.38 -26.84 1.34
CA ASN A 800 -36.16 -26.62 -0.09
C ASN A 800 -35.49 -25.26 -0.35
N ALA A 801 -35.92 -24.20 0.34
CA ALA A 801 -35.30 -22.90 0.27
C ALA A 801 -33.87 -22.91 0.81
N ASN A 802 -33.57 -23.68 1.88
CA ASN A 802 -32.21 -23.84 2.38
C ASN A 802 -31.34 -24.55 1.34
N ARG A 803 -31.81 -25.63 0.72
CA ARG A 803 -31.09 -26.34 -0.33
C ARG A 803 -30.79 -25.45 -1.54
N TYR A 804 -31.77 -24.60 -1.92
CA TYR A 804 -31.54 -23.62 -2.99
C TYR A 804 -30.37 -22.66 -2.67
N LEU A 805 -30.28 -22.18 -1.43
CA LEU A 805 -29.20 -21.31 -0.97
C LEU A 805 -27.81 -22.01 -0.94
N GLU A 806 -27.77 -23.33 -0.90
CA GLU A 806 -26.55 -24.15 -0.96
C GLU A 806 -26.07 -24.38 -2.39
N THR A 807 -26.90 -24.18 -3.43
CA THR A 807 -26.54 -24.38 -4.83
C THR A 807 -25.47 -23.41 -5.31
N ASN A 808 -24.60 -23.85 -6.21
CA ASN A 808 -23.60 -23.00 -6.84
C ASN A 808 -24.27 -21.88 -7.64
N PHE A 809 -25.40 -22.16 -8.29
CA PHE A 809 -26.21 -21.17 -9.00
C PHE A 809 -26.67 -20.03 -8.08
N CYS A 810 -27.24 -20.33 -6.93
CA CYS A 810 -27.68 -19.28 -6.00
C CYS A 810 -26.48 -18.53 -5.39
N ARG A 811 -25.44 -19.23 -5.01
CA ARG A 811 -24.23 -18.68 -4.40
C ARG A 811 -23.51 -17.70 -5.33
N ILE A 812 -23.39 -18.00 -6.62
CA ILE A 812 -22.76 -17.09 -7.58
C ILE A 812 -23.61 -15.82 -7.77
N LEU A 813 -24.93 -15.95 -7.79
CA LEU A 813 -25.84 -14.80 -7.93
C LEU A 813 -25.82 -13.90 -6.69
N LEU A 814 -25.72 -14.48 -5.49
CA LEU A 814 -25.48 -13.73 -4.25
C LEU A 814 -24.14 -12.98 -4.32
N PHE A 815 -23.10 -13.62 -4.85
CA PHE A 815 -21.80 -13.01 -5.04
C PHE A 815 -21.88 -11.84 -6.05
N PHE A 816 -22.63 -11.96 -7.12
CA PHE A 816 -22.86 -10.86 -8.08
C PHE A 816 -23.60 -9.67 -7.46
N GLY A 817 -24.56 -9.94 -6.57
CA GLY A 817 -25.32 -8.92 -5.88
C GLY A 817 -24.54 -8.20 -4.76
N ARG A 818 -23.38 -8.73 -4.38
CA ARG A 818 -22.64 -8.30 -3.19
C ARG A 818 -21.48 -7.36 -3.56
N GLY A 819 -21.45 -6.21 -2.95
CA GLY A 819 -20.36 -5.22 -3.13
C GLY A 819 -19.57 -4.93 -1.86
N THR A 820 -19.96 -5.51 -0.73
CA THR A 820 -19.33 -5.26 0.59
C THR A 820 -19.46 -6.48 1.49
N MET A 821 -18.79 -6.47 2.65
CA MET A 821 -18.97 -7.49 3.69
C MET A 821 -20.40 -7.56 4.27
N GLN A 822 -21.23 -6.53 4.06
CA GLN A 822 -22.59 -6.48 4.58
C GLN A 822 -23.57 -7.15 3.60
N VAL A 823 -24.45 -7.97 4.14
CA VAL A 823 -25.59 -8.59 3.44
C VAL A 823 -26.85 -7.81 3.76
N SER A 824 -27.54 -7.35 2.73
CA SER A 824 -28.83 -6.69 2.79
C SER A 824 -29.82 -7.42 1.89
N GLN A 825 -31.09 -7.05 1.96
CA GLN A 825 -32.12 -7.53 1.02
C GLN A 825 -31.70 -7.36 -0.45
N ASP A 826 -31.04 -6.26 -0.80
CA ASP A 826 -30.58 -5.95 -2.14
C ASP A 826 -29.52 -6.93 -2.68
N VAL A 827 -28.79 -7.62 -1.85
CA VAL A 827 -27.82 -8.65 -2.27
C VAL A 827 -28.51 -9.79 -3.00
N PHE A 828 -29.76 -10.07 -2.67
CA PHE A 828 -30.57 -11.14 -3.30
C PHE A 828 -31.28 -10.72 -4.58
N ARG A 829 -31.11 -9.50 -5.08
CA ARG A 829 -31.85 -8.96 -6.25
C ARG A 829 -31.67 -9.76 -7.53
N PHE A 830 -30.51 -10.40 -7.73
CA PHE A 830 -30.24 -11.24 -8.90
C PHE A 830 -30.62 -12.70 -8.69
N VAL A 831 -30.98 -13.11 -7.49
CA VAL A 831 -31.40 -14.48 -7.21
C VAL A 831 -32.88 -14.62 -7.58
N PRO A 832 -33.25 -15.46 -8.57
CA PRO A 832 -34.64 -15.66 -8.93
C PRO A 832 -35.39 -16.43 -7.83
N LEU A 833 -36.60 -15.99 -7.55
CA LEU A 833 -37.47 -16.69 -6.60
C LEU A 833 -37.93 -18.01 -7.22
N GLN A 834 -37.78 -19.10 -6.49
CA GLN A 834 -38.23 -20.43 -6.88
C GLN A 834 -39.54 -20.78 -6.20
N ASP A 835 -40.26 -21.75 -6.77
CA ASP A 835 -41.31 -22.47 -6.05
C ASP A 835 -40.68 -23.52 -5.13
N PHE A 836 -40.93 -23.43 -3.84
CA PHE A 836 -40.41 -24.37 -2.84
C PHE A 836 -41.44 -25.39 -2.41
N THR A 837 -42.66 -25.38 -2.97
CA THR A 837 -43.71 -26.34 -2.67
C THR A 837 -43.46 -27.68 -3.38
N SER A 838 -44.34 -28.65 -3.16
CA SER A 838 -44.31 -29.94 -3.86
C SER A 838 -44.69 -29.85 -5.35
N LEU A 839 -45.14 -28.67 -5.82
CA LEU A 839 -45.47 -28.42 -7.23
C LEU A 839 -44.34 -27.81 -7.99
N SER A 840 -43.18 -27.64 -7.40
CA SER A 840 -41.99 -27.06 -8.02
C SER A 840 -41.57 -27.84 -9.25
N ASP A 841 -41.07 -27.09 -10.25
CA ASP A 841 -40.40 -27.63 -11.45
C ASP A 841 -38.96 -28.11 -11.15
N ILE A 842 -38.46 -27.88 -9.96
CA ILE A 842 -37.19 -28.36 -9.45
C ILE A 842 -37.42 -29.50 -8.45
N ASP A 843 -36.79 -30.64 -8.66
CA ASP A 843 -36.78 -31.74 -7.69
C ASP A 843 -35.80 -31.48 -6.54
N TRP A 844 -36.32 -30.91 -5.49
CA TRP A 844 -35.54 -30.53 -4.33
C TRP A 844 -35.00 -31.74 -3.52
N ASN A 845 -35.40 -32.97 -3.82
CA ASN A 845 -34.90 -34.17 -3.13
C ASN A 845 -33.57 -34.68 -3.73
N LYS A 846 -33.14 -34.14 -4.86
CA LYS A 846 -31.90 -34.50 -5.56
C LYS A 846 -30.66 -33.95 -4.81
N SER A 847 -29.47 -34.43 -5.14
CA SER A 847 -28.20 -33.83 -4.63
C SER A 847 -28.04 -32.37 -5.08
N ILE A 848 -27.26 -31.62 -4.36
CA ILE A 848 -27.02 -30.19 -4.72
C ILE A 848 -26.50 -30.03 -6.17
N PRO A 849 -25.51 -30.82 -6.64
CA PRO A 849 -25.12 -30.75 -8.04
C PRO A 849 -26.21 -31.07 -9.07
N GLU A 850 -27.12 -32.01 -8.73
CA GLU A 850 -28.26 -32.31 -9.59
C GLU A 850 -29.29 -31.18 -9.60
N ILE A 851 -29.50 -30.50 -8.46
CA ILE A 851 -30.33 -29.29 -8.38
C ILE A 851 -29.70 -28.16 -9.21
N ASP A 852 -28.37 -27.95 -9.09
CA ASP A 852 -27.64 -26.99 -9.93
C ASP A 852 -27.85 -27.26 -11.44
N ASN A 853 -27.74 -28.52 -11.87
CA ASN A 853 -27.99 -28.88 -13.27
C ASN A 853 -29.42 -28.57 -13.73
N GLN A 854 -30.41 -28.79 -12.88
CA GLN A 854 -31.79 -28.40 -13.18
C GLN A 854 -31.96 -26.89 -13.32
N LEU A 855 -31.32 -26.11 -12.44
CA LEU A 855 -31.30 -24.66 -12.47
C LEU A 855 -30.57 -24.13 -13.71
N TYR A 856 -29.41 -24.70 -14.08
CA TYR A 856 -28.67 -24.32 -15.28
C TYR A 856 -29.51 -24.55 -16.53
N ALA A 857 -30.20 -25.72 -16.61
CA ALA A 857 -31.09 -26.02 -17.71
C ALA A 857 -32.30 -25.08 -17.75
N LYS A 858 -32.96 -24.84 -16.61
CA LYS A 858 -34.11 -23.94 -16.48
C LYS A 858 -33.81 -22.53 -16.99
N TYR A 859 -32.60 -22.01 -16.69
CA TYR A 859 -32.17 -20.67 -17.07
C TYR A 859 -31.31 -20.64 -18.34
N GLN A 860 -31.19 -21.77 -19.04
CA GLN A 860 -30.48 -21.92 -20.32
C GLN A 860 -29.04 -21.38 -20.27
N LEU A 861 -28.31 -21.69 -19.20
CA LEU A 861 -26.89 -21.36 -19.11
C LEU A 861 -26.11 -22.16 -20.17
N THR A 862 -25.18 -21.49 -20.83
CA THR A 862 -24.24 -22.15 -21.77
C THR A 862 -23.21 -22.96 -21.01
N ASN A 863 -22.54 -23.90 -21.68
CA ASN A 863 -21.48 -24.70 -21.07
C ASN A 863 -20.32 -23.79 -20.51
N GLU A 864 -20.04 -22.67 -21.18
CA GLU A 864 -19.05 -21.69 -20.75
C GLU A 864 -19.49 -20.96 -19.47
N GLU A 865 -20.76 -20.58 -19.37
CA GLU A 865 -21.34 -19.96 -18.17
C GLU A 865 -21.36 -20.95 -17.00
N VAL A 866 -21.73 -22.20 -17.24
CA VAL A 866 -21.68 -23.26 -16.22
C VAL A 866 -20.24 -23.45 -15.75
N ALA A 867 -19.28 -23.59 -16.68
CA ALA A 867 -17.87 -23.71 -16.32
C ALA A 867 -17.36 -22.51 -15.51
N PHE A 868 -17.81 -21.30 -15.85
CA PHE A 868 -17.51 -20.10 -15.09
C PHE A 868 -18.09 -20.17 -13.67
N VAL A 869 -19.36 -20.53 -13.51
CA VAL A 869 -20.00 -20.69 -12.19
C VAL A 869 -19.23 -21.71 -11.33
N GLU A 870 -18.96 -22.89 -11.89
CA GLU A 870 -18.27 -23.98 -11.19
C GLU A 870 -16.82 -23.63 -10.83
N SER A 871 -16.13 -22.85 -11.65
CA SER A 871 -14.75 -22.39 -11.37
C SER A 871 -14.68 -21.37 -10.24
N MET A 872 -15.72 -20.55 -10.09
CA MET A 872 -15.77 -19.49 -9.07
C MET A 872 -16.18 -20.01 -7.70
N ILE A 873 -16.99 -21.04 -7.63
CA ILE A 873 -17.60 -21.53 -6.38
C ILE A 873 -16.79 -22.72 -5.87
N LYS A 874 -16.19 -22.60 -4.70
CA LYS A 874 -15.55 -23.73 -4.04
C LYS A 874 -16.61 -24.70 -3.48
N PRO A 875 -16.39 -26.01 -3.57
CA PRO A 875 -17.27 -27.01 -2.91
C PRO A 875 -17.42 -26.68 -1.41
N ILE A 876 -18.62 -26.94 -0.87
CA ILE A 876 -18.89 -26.78 0.55
C ILE A 876 -18.20 -27.90 1.33
#